data_2eb2664d59833ac16e9c8cc0b5fa145c
#
_entry.id   2eb2664d59833ac16e9c8cc0b5fa145c
#
_cell.length_a   1.000
_cell.length_b   1.000
_cell.length_c   1.000
_cell.angle_alpha   90.00
_cell.angle_beta   90.00
_cell.angle_gamma   90.00
#
_symmetry.space_group_name_H-M   'P 1'
#
loop_
_entity.id
_entity.type
_entity.pdbx_description
1 polymer ?
#
loop_
_entity_poly.entity_id
_entity_poly.type
_entity_poly.pdbx_seq_one_letter_code
_entity_poly.pdbx_strand_id
1 'polypeptide(L)'
;MTPVVATPNEDAATGNTSGYRLDLDGLRGIAIALVAVFHVWFGRVSGGVDVFLTLSGYFFVASLLKHVLATQPASASWGRAINPWPRFWRLVRRLLPALLLVLAFTAALIALVMPTTRWGPLGAELQASALYYQNWHLAFESQDYAAADSANSPMQHLWSMSMQGQFFVLTLLCALALGGLLRALSLKVEFFRRPRVVRGIVGFALLGVALVSFAWANYRHGINQPFTYYDTVARLWEPLAGGLLAVWMPKLALSARLRNLLSLVALGLIITCGWWIAGVQEYPAAWALVPVGATLILIWAGSPATARPAEGQARVSRGLAHPQLVWLGSIAYALYLWHWPLLIFYMAWRYQDEVSWLEGTGILGVSVLIAWLTTKYVEAPLRSGSLRRKKTVARTTDGDAAPDTTIKPTQTDKPGFQNSRGYRGALLAILLVISVAAGSAAVTWQRDAANATLDTENLDPRLYPGGRAFLNGAPVPKVTAQPSPDVVGMDWPITSYDSIISGWKDPSIKVGYYGDVDATRTIALVGGSHAEQWITALNDIGKRHNFRVTTYLKVGCALTTEHVFTWFGQKYYQCNDWSNRVMERLAVDKPDYVFTTSTRPPQGSEKGDNVPKDYKEIFARFRDRGQKVIGIRDNPWSTGKLKPPECLASGRKPEVCGVSRAQAMAPTDPAAALADEFPNMTFLDYTDAMCDDTYCPAVVGNILMWHDYHHLSATFVRSLIPAIEADLQKATGWW
;
A
#
# COMPACT_ATOMS: atom_id res chain seq x y z
N MET A 1 7.28 -26.16 37.27
CA MET A 1 5.92 -26.34 36.76
C MET A 1 6.05 -26.54 35.24
N THR A 2 6.06 -27.77 34.83
CA THR A 2 6.17 -28.23 33.43
C THR A 2 4.93 -27.84 32.66
N PRO A 3 5.01 -27.32 31.41
CA PRO A 3 3.85 -27.00 30.62
C PRO A 3 3.18 -28.33 30.17
N VAL A 4 1.90 -28.46 30.44
CA VAL A 4 1.06 -29.54 29.93
C VAL A 4 0.89 -29.30 28.42
N VAL A 5 1.69 -30.02 27.65
CA VAL A 5 1.49 -30.21 26.20
C VAL A 5 0.26 -31.10 26.09
N ALA A 6 -0.81 -30.62 25.48
CA ALA A 6 -1.94 -31.44 25.11
C ALA A 6 -1.44 -32.53 24.16
N THR A 7 -1.39 -33.75 24.63
CA THR A 7 -1.07 -34.94 23.82
C THR A 7 -2.10 -35.06 22.70
N PRO A 8 -1.69 -35.38 21.47
CA PRO A 8 -2.60 -35.77 20.40
C PRO A 8 -3.34 -37.05 20.84
N ASN A 9 -4.66 -37.05 20.66
CA ASN A 9 -5.49 -38.22 20.87
C ASN A 9 -4.88 -39.45 20.16
N GLU A 10 -4.63 -40.50 20.89
CA GLU A 10 -4.15 -41.81 20.38
C GLU A 10 -5.11 -42.51 19.38
N ASP A 11 -6.24 -41.91 19.06
CA ASP A 11 -7.19 -42.38 18.03
C ASP A 11 -6.70 -42.22 16.58
N ALA A 12 -5.48 -41.73 16.37
CA ALA A 12 -4.86 -41.58 15.03
C ALA A 12 -4.27 -42.90 14.47
N ALA A 13 -4.25 -43.98 15.23
CA ALA A 13 -3.68 -45.25 14.81
C ALA A 13 -4.68 -46.25 14.18
N THR A 14 -5.97 -45.95 14.18
CA THR A 14 -6.98 -46.79 13.52
C THR A 14 -7.58 -46.04 12.32
N GLY A 15 -7.30 -46.51 11.13
CA GLY A 15 -7.52 -46.03 9.78
C GLY A 15 -8.90 -45.46 9.38
N ASN A 16 -9.46 -44.53 10.12
CA ASN A 16 -10.65 -43.80 9.69
C ASN A 16 -10.48 -42.30 9.92
N THR A 17 -9.44 -41.70 9.28
CA THR A 17 -9.18 -40.30 9.35
C THR A 17 -10.18 -39.54 8.48
N SER A 18 -11.03 -38.73 9.10
CA SER A 18 -11.74 -37.63 8.48
C SER A 18 -10.78 -36.88 7.54
N GLY A 19 -11.18 -36.62 6.27
CA GLY A 19 -10.31 -36.06 5.22
C GLY A 19 -9.83 -34.62 5.44
N TYR A 20 -9.34 -34.31 6.65
CA TYR A 20 -8.76 -32.99 6.99
C TYR A 20 -7.30 -32.93 6.52
N ARG A 21 -6.92 -31.82 5.84
CA ARG A 21 -5.62 -31.64 5.19
C ARG A 21 -4.70 -30.76 6.05
N LEU A 22 -4.00 -31.39 7.03
CA LEU A 22 -3.02 -30.73 7.92
C LEU A 22 -1.85 -30.14 7.15
N ASP A 23 -1.46 -30.75 6.04
CA ASP A 23 -0.40 -30.24 5.17
C ASP A 23 -0.72 -28.85 4.57
N LEU A 24 -1.98 -28.54 4.31
CA LEU A 24 -2.39 -27.22 3.85
C LEU A 24 -2.39 -26.17 4.96
N ASP A 25 -2.65 -26.59 6.21
CA ASP A 25 -2.44 -25.68 7.35
C ASP A 25 -0.96 -25.39 7.57
N GLY A 26 -0.08 -26.39 7.42
CA GLY A 26 1.37 -26.18 7.47
C GLY A 26 1.88 -25.30 6.31
N LEU A 27 1.32 -25.44 5.12
CA LEU A 27 1.63 -24.53 3.99
C LEU A 27 1.25 -23.08 4.31
N ARG A 28 0.10 -22.87 4.99
CA ARG A 28 -0.28 -21.54 5.50
C ARG A 28 0.73 -21.01 6.52
N GLY A 29 1.29 -21.92 7.36
CA GLY A 29 2.35 -21.57 8.31
C GLY A 29 3.63 -21.11 7.62
N ILE A 30 4.07 -21.78 6.55
CA ILE A 30 5.21 -21.34 5.75
C ILE A 30 4.91 -20.02 5.04
N ALA A 31 3.74 -19.87 4.45
CA ALA A 31 3.35 -18.65 3.73
C ALA A 31 3.37 -17.42 4.64
N ILE A 32 2.84 -17.51 5.89
CA ILE A 32 2.88 -16.39 6.82
C ILE A 32 4.29 -16.10 7.32
N ALA A 33 5.11 -17.13 7.54
CA ALA A 33 6.51 -16.94 7.92
C ALA A 33 7.26 -16.15 6.82
N LEU A 34 7.09 -16.54 5.55
CA LEU A 34 7.70 -15.84 4.42
C LEU A 34 7.21 -14.39 4.32
N VAL A 35 5.91 -14.14 4.43
CA VAL A 35 5.38 -12.76 4.42
C VAL A 35 6.03 -11.93 5.51
N ALA A 36 6.03 -12.41 6.75
CA ALA A 36 6.53 -11.66 7.89
C ALA A 36 8.06 -11.42 7.80
N VAL A 37 8.83 -12.44 7.42
CA VAL A 37 10.29 -12.35 7.24
C VAL A 37 10.66 -11.36 6.13
N PHE A 38 9.98 -11.44 4.97
CA PHE A 38 10.28 -10.55 3.85
C PHE A 38 9.89 -9.10 4.14
N HIS A 39 8.80 -8.87 4.87
CA HIS A 39 8.40 -7.53 5.27
C HIS A 39 9.38 -6.92 6.28
N VAL A 40 9.87 -7.71 7.24
CA VAL A 40 10.73 -7.19 8.32
C VAL A 40 12.15 -6.87 7.85
N TRP A 41 12.76 -7.72 7.00
CA TRP A 41 14.19 -7.57 6.68
C TRP A 41 14.50 -7.28 5.23
N PHE A 42 13.61 -7.57 4.30
CA PHE A 42 13.94 -7.48 2.88
C PHE A 42 13.16 -6.39 2.14
N GLY A 43 12.13 -5.80 2.74
CA GLY A 43 11.28 -4.80 2.08
C GLY A 43 10.67 -5.29 0.75
N ARG A 44 10.48 -6.63 0.62
CA ARG A 44 10.04 -7.28 -0.62
C ARG A 44 8.79 -8.12 -0.40
N VAL A 45 8.11 -8.43 -1.49
CA VAL A 45 6.97 -9.35 -1.52
C VAL A 45 7.46 -10.78 -1.76
N SER A 46 7.05 -11.70 -0.89
CA SER A 46 7.51 -13.10 -0.91
C SER A 46 6.66 -14.05 -1.78
N GLY A 47 5.57 -13.60 -2.41
CA GLY A 47 4.57 -14.46 -3.03
C GLY A 47 3.67 -15.22 -2.02
N GLY A 48 3.90 -15.03 -0.71
CA GLY A 48 3.10 -15.71 0.34
C GLY A 48 1.63 -15.28 0.35
N VAL A 49 1.32 -14.04 -0.07
CA VAL A 49 -0.06 -13.56 -0.20
C VAL A 49 -0.79 -14.33 -1.29
N ASP A 50 -0.15 -14.60 -2.42
CA ASP A 50 -0.72 -15.35 -3.56
C ASP A 50 -1.02 -16.81 -3.16
N VAL A 51 -0.17 -17.40 -2.29
CA VAL A 51 -0.43 -18.71 -1.65
C VAL A 51 -1.71 -18.65 -0.81
N PHE A 52 -1.89 -17.59 0.02
CA PHE A 52 -3.10 -17.43 0.82
C PHE A 52 -4.34 -17.25 -0.02
N LEU A 53 -4.29 -16.44 -1.09
CA LEU A 53 -5.41 -16.21 -1.99
C LEU A 53 -5.83 -17.51 -2.69
N THR A 54 -4.87 -18.27 -3.22
CA THR A 54 -5.11 -19.56 -3.88
C THR A 54 -5.72 -20.58 -2.93
N LEU A 55 -5.17 -20.73 -1.72
CA LEU A 55 -5.71 -21.64 -0.69
C LEU A 55 -7.13 -21.23 -0.26
N SER A 56 -7.36 -19.93 -0.11
CA SER A 56 -8.68 -19.40 0.26
C SER A 56 -9.72 -19.71 -0.79
N GLY A 57 -9.38 -19.51 -2.06
CA GLY A 57 -10.23 -19.87 -3.18
C GLY A 57 -10.54 -21.37 -3.22
N TYR A 58 -9.53 -22.23 -3.04
CA TYR A 58 -9.70 -23.67 -2.97
C TYR A 58 -10.71 -24.10 -1.90
N PHE A 59 -10.53 -23.66 -0.66
CA PHE A 59 -11.42 -24.04 0.45
C PHE A 59 -12.81 -23.44 0.32
N PHE A 60 -12.90 -22.17 -0.07
CA PHE A 60 -14.17 -21.46 -0.12
C PHE A 60 -15.06 -21.98 -1.24
N VAL A 61 -14.53 -22.10 -2.46
CA VAL A 61 -15.27 -22.65 -3.61
C VAL A 61 -15.65 -24.11 -3.38
N ALA A 62 -14.77 -24.94 -2.78
CA ALA A 62 -15.12 -26.32 -2.40
C ALA A 62 -16.34 -26.36 -1.47
N SER A 63 -16.39 -25.43 -0.49
CA SER A 63 -17.54 -25.33 0.45
C SER A 63 -18.83 -24.90 -0.27
N LEU A 64 -18.72 -23.93 -1.19
CA LEU A 64 -19.87 -23.44 -1.97
C LEU A 64 -20.38 -24.49 -2.95
N LEU A 65 -19.49 -25.18 -3.64
CA LEU A 65 -19.86 -26.28 -4.55
C LEU A 65 -20.61 -27.39 -3.81
N LYS A 66 -20.13 -27.80 -2.63
CA LYS A 66 -20.85 -28.77 -1.78
C LYS A 66 -22.27 -28.27 -1.47
N HIS A 67 -22.44 -26.98 -1.23
CA HIS A 67 -23.76 -26.42 -0.98
C HIS A 67 -24.65 -26.44 -2.21
N VAL A 68 -24.15 -25.96 -3.36
CA VAL A 68 -24.88 -25.95 -4.62
C VAL A 68 -25.35 -27.37 -4.95
N LEU A 69 -24.47 -28.37 -4.86
CA LEU A 69 -24.82 -29.78 -5.11
C LEU A 69 -25.85 -30.31 -4.11
N ALA A 70 -25.74 -29.97 -2.82
CA ALA A 70 -26.66 -30.44 -1.78
C ALA A 70 -28.06 -29.81 -1.86
N THR A 71 -28.22 -28.71 -2.61
CA THR A 71 -29.50 -28.01 -2.78
C THR A 71 -30.19 -28.27 -4.10
N GLN A 72 -29.59 -29.09 -4.98
CA GLN A 72 -30.22 -29.49 -6.27
C GLN A 72 -31.41 -30.46 -6.12
N PRO A 73 -31.47 -31.42 -5.15
CA PRO A 73 -32.62 -32.30 -5.01
C PRO A 73 -33.92 -31.52 -4.77
N ALA A 74 -35.02 -32.01 -5.34
CA ALA A 74 -36.34 -31.39 -5.23
C ALA A 74 -36.83 -31.28 -3.75
N SER A 75 -36.37 -32.19 -2.88
CA SER A 75 -36.65 -32.17 -1.45
C SER A 75 -35.99 -31.04 -0.66
N ALA A 76 -34.97 -30.33 -1.21
CA ALA A 76 -34.34 -29.22 -0.53
C ALA A 76 -35.26 -27.98 -0.58
N SER A 77 -35.34 -27.20 0.50
CA SER A 77 -36.13 -25.97 0.52
C SER A 77 -35.41 -24.84 -0.25
N TRP A 78 -36.19 -23.98 -0.94
CA TRP A 78 -35.68 -22.80 -1.65
C TRP A 78 -34.95 -21.84 -0.69
N GLY A 79 -35.49 -21.59 0.48
CA GLY A 79 -34.85 -20.72 1.48
C GLY A 79 -33.47 -21.21 1.88
N ARG A 80 -33.22 -22.53 1.92
CA ARG A 80 -31.89 -23.09 2.19
C ARG A 80 -30.95 -22.88 0.99
N ALA A 81 -31.46 -22.97 -0.22
CA ALA A 81 -30.67 -22.86 -1.44
C ALA A 81 -30.09 -21.45 -1.65
N ILE A 82 -30.87 -20.39 -1.39
CA ILE A 82 -30.53 -19.01 -1.70
C ILE A 82 -30.15 -18.14 -0.49
N ASN A 83 -30.23 -18.66 0.75
CA ASN A 83 -29.95 -17.86 1.96
C ASN A 83 -28.43 -17.66 2.16
N PRO A 84 -27.89 -16.43 1.98
CA PRO A 84 -26.47 -16.13 2.20
C PRO A 84 -26.09 -16.08 3.67
N TRP A 85 -27.07 -15.73 4.55
CA TRP A 85 -26.83 -15.31 5.92
C TRP A 85 -26.02 -16.29 6.78
N PRO A 86 -26.28 -17.62 6.79
CA PRO A 86 -25.50 -18.54 7.62
C PRO A 86 -24.03 -18.64 7.21
N ARG A 87 -23.68 -18.36 5.93
CA ARG A 87 -22.30 -18.38 5.43
C ARG A 87 -21.63 -17.05 5.63
N PHE A 88 -22.32 -15.98 5.29
CA PHE A 88 -21.86 -14.62 5.55
C PHE A 88 -21.53 -14.42 7.03
N TRP A 89 -22.43 -14.85 7.92
CA TRP A 89 -22.22 -14.73 9.36
C TRP A 89 -21.03 -15.56 9.87
N ARG A 90 -20.73 -16.70 9.24
CA ARG A 90 -19.51 -17.48 9.55
C ARG A 90 -18.24 -16.75 9.13
N LEU A 91 -18.24 -16.04 7.99
CA LEU A 91 -17.11 -15.19 7.56
C LEU A 91 -16.92 -14.05 8.55
N VAL A 92 -17.97 -13.32 8.86
CA VAL A 92 -17.94 -12.21 9.83
C VAL A 92 -17.36 -12.66 11.16
N ARG A 93 -17.84 -13.76 11.74
CA ARG A 93 -17.32 -14.28 13.03
C ARG A 93 -15.86 -14.74 12.96
N ARG A 94 -15.39 -15.11 11.81
CA ARG A 94 -14.02 -15.58 11.62
C ARG A 94 -13.03 -14.44 11.42
N LEU A 95 -13.41 -13.41 10.70
CA LEU A 95 -12.48 -12.38 10.23
C LEU A 95 -12.60 -11.08 11.04
N LEU A 96 -13.82 -10.62 11.30
CA LEU A 96 -14.05 -9.29 11.84
C LEU A 96 -13.52 -9.07 13.28
N PRO A 97 -13.63 -10.02 14.24
CA PRO A 97 -13.24 -9.74 15.62
C PRO A 97 -11.75 -9.41 15.80
N ALA A 98 -10.86 -10.15 15.17
CA ALA A 98 -9.42 -9.89 15.24
C ALA A 98 -9.06 -8.62 14.49
N LEU A 99 -9.68 -8.37 13.33
CA LEU A 99 -9.47 -7.14 12.58
C LEU A 99 -9.85 -5.90 13.40
N LEU A 100 -11.04 -5.88 14.01
CA LEU A 100 -11.50 -4.75 14.82
C LEU A 100 -10.58 -4.49 16.02
N LEU A 101 -10.08 -5.56 16.67
CA LEU A 101 -9.11 -5.42 17.74
C LEU A 101 -7.82 -4.76 17.26
N VAL A 102 -7.28 -5.21 16.13
CA VAL A 102 -6.04 -4.65 15.55
C VAL A 102 -6.25 -3.21 15.11
N LEU A 103 -7.37 -2.89 14.45
CA LEU A 103 -7.66 -1.51 14.03
C LEU A 103 -7.82 -0.56 15.21
N ALA A 104 -8.49 -1.00 16.29
CA ALA A 104 -8.60 -0.20 17.51
C ALA A 104 -7.23 0.05 18.17
N PHE A 105 -6.36 -0.96 18.22
CA PHE A 105 -4.99 -0.81 18.70
C PHE A 105 -4.17 0.10 17.79
N THR A 106 -4.31 -0.05 16.48
CA THR A 106 -3.66 0.82 15.48
C THR A 106 -4.11 2.28 15.65
N ALA A 107 -5.40 2.54 15.84
CA ALA A 107 -5.90 3.88 16.11
C ALA A 107 -5.28 4.49 17.38
N ALA A 108 -5.16 3.72 18.46
CA ALA A 108 -4.49 4.17 19.68
C ALA A 108 -3.01 4.49 19.45
N LEU A 109 -2.29 3.65 18.70
CA LEU A 109 -0.88 3.90 18.38
C LEU A 109 -0.69 5.07 17.39
N ILE A 110 -1.61 5.31 16.47
CA ILE A 110 -1.60 6.53 15.63
C ILE A 110 -1.59 7.76 16.54
N ALA A 111 -2.51 7.83 17.48
CA ALA A 111 -2.60 8.98 18.40
C ALA A 111 -1.36 9.16 19.31
N LEU A 112 -0.64 8.08 19.60
CA LEU A 112 0.52 8.10 20.52
C LEU A 112 1.87 8.27 19.81
N VAL A 113 2.00 7.82 18.58
CA VAL A 113 3.30 7.67 17.89
C VAL A 113 3.39 8.49 16.61
N MET A 114 2.26 8.60 15.86
CA MET A 114 2.30 9.28 14.57
C MET A 114 2.11 10.81 14.73
N PRO A 115 2.80 11.61 13.90
CA PRO A 115 2.58 13.05 13.86
C PRO A 115 1.15 13.40 13.43
N THR A 116 0.63 14.52 13.92
CA THR A 116 -0.75 14.99 13.65
C THR A 116 -1.03 15.15 12.16
N THR A 117 -0.04 15.56 11.39
CA THR A 117 -0.08 15.66 9.92
C THR A 117 -0.55 14.38 9.22
N ARG A 118 -0.34 13.21 9.85
CA ARG A 118 -0.72 11.90 9.30
C ARG A 118 -2.07 11.38 9.79
N TRP A 119 -2.69 12.03 10.78
CA TRP A 119 -3.91 11.50 11.40
C TRP A 119 -5.10 11.47 10.42
N GLY A 120 -5.26 12.50 9.60
CA GLY A 120 -6.33 12.56 8.60
C GLY A 120 -6.24 11.40 7.57
N PRO A 121 -5.14 11.26 6.83
CA PRO A 121 -4.92 10.14 5.90
C PRO A 121 -5.04 8.76 6.58
N LEU A 122 -4.39 8.57 7.75
CA LEU A 122 -4.47 7.30 8.48
C LEU A 122 -5.88 7.01 9.01
N GLY A 123 -6.67 8.05 9.33
CA GLY A 123 -8.09 7.92 9.66
C GLY A 123 -8.91 7.39 8.48
N ALA A 124 -8.65 7.86 7.27
CA ALA A 124 -9.28 7.34 6.04
C ALA A 124 -8.93 5.87 5.80
N GLU A 125 -7.67 5.51 5.99
CA GLU A 125 -7.22 4.11 5.88
C GLU A 125 -7.83 3.20 6.96
N LEU A 126 -7.99 3.66 8.20
CA LEU A 126 -8.70 2.92 9.24
C LEU A 126 -10.14 2.59 8.82
N GLN A 127 -10.84 3.59 8.29
CA GLN A 127 -12.20 3.41 7.77
C GLN A 127 -12.22 2.45 6.58
N ALA A 128 -11.31 2.62 5.61
CA ALA A 128 -11.20 1.76 4.43
C ALA A 128 -10.92 0.31 4.80
N SER A 129 -10.03 0.09 5.78
CA SER A 129 -9.70 -1.24 6.29
C SER A 129 -10.87 -1.91 7.02
N ALA A 130 -11.59 -1.16 7.87
CA ALA A 130 -12.75 -1.65 8.60
C ALA A 130 -13.90 -2.05 7.66
N LEU A 131 -14.08 -1.34 6.56
CA LEU A 131 -15.13 -1.55 5.55
C LEU A 131 -14.68 -2.42 4.36
N TYR A 132 -13.48 -2.99 4.43
CA TYR A 132 -12.94 -3.90 3.40
C TYR A 132 -12.80 -3.29 2.00
N TYR A 133 -12.43 -1.98 1.89
CA TYR A 133 -12.06 -1.35 0.62
C TYR A 133 -10.66 -0.70 0.62
N GLN A 134 -9.78 -1.06 1.57
CA GLN A 134 -8.41 -0.55 1.68
C GLN A 134 -7.60 -0.69 0.38
N ASN A 135 -7.81 -1.78 -0.36
CA ASN A 135 -7.14 -1.99 -1.64
C ASN A 135 -7.54 -0.92 -2.69
N TRP A 136 -8.80 -0.53 -2.73
CA TRP A 136 -9.27 0.53 -3.63
C TRP A 136 -8.78 1.91 -3.17
N HIS A 137 -8.79 2.17 -1.87
CA HIS A 137 -8.25 3.39 -1.30
C HIS A 137 -6.79 3.57 -1.73
N LEU A 138 -5.94 2.57 -1.50
CA LEU A 138 -4.53 2.60 -1.92
C LEU A 138 -4.36 2.65 -3.45
N ALA A 139 -5.22 1.99 -4.22
CA ALA A 139 -5.17 2.05 -5.68
C ALA A 139 -5.39 3.46 -6.21
N PHE A 140 -6.33 4.21 -5.65
CA PHE A 140 -6.64 5.58 -6.07
C PHE A 140 -5.58 6.57 -5.58
N GLU A 141 -5.09 6.45 -4.34
CA GLU A 141 -4.01 7.30 -3.84
C GLU A 141 -2.70 7.10 -4.62
N SER A 142 -2.38 5.86 -5.02
CA SER A 142 -1.18 5.58 -5.82
C SER A 142 -1.22 6.15 -7.23
N GLN A 143 -2.36 6.68 -7.70
CA GLN A 143 -2.46 7.38 -8.98
C GLN A 143 -2.00 8.84 -8.90
N ASP A 144 -2.13 9.49 -7.75
CA ASP A 144 -1.87 10.93 -7.63
C ASP A 144 -0.42 11.26 -7.26
N TYR A 145 0.34 10.34 -6.65
CA TYR A 145 1.75 10.60 -6.36
C TYR A 145 2.59 9.33 -6.18
N ALA A 146 3.83 9.40 -6.70
CA ALA A 146 4.83 8.35 -6.61
C ALA A 146 4.88 7.69 -5.22
N ALA A 147 4.65 6.41 -5.20
CA ALA A 147 4.51 5.48 -4.09
C ALA A 147 5.63 5.46 -3.02
N ALA A 148 6.44 6.51 -2.88
CA ALA A 148 7.52 6.59 -1.90
C ALA A 148 7.01 6.69 -0.46
N ASP A 149 5.79 7.22 -0.24
CA ASP A 149 5.24 7.44 1.11
C ASP A 149 4.25 6.36 1.58
N SER A 150 3.68 5.57 0.67
CA SER A 150 2.76 4.50 1.04
C SER A 150 3.46 3.35 1.79
N ALA A 151 4.79 3.25 1.68
CA ALA A 151 5.57 2.22 2.35
C ALA A 151 5.47 2.27 3.89
N ASN A 152 5.02 3.36 4.46
CA ASN A 152 4.97 3.58 5.91
C ASN A 152 3.58 3.57 6.53
N SER A 153 2.53 3.16 5.80
CA SER A 153 1.20 2.99 6.41
C SER A 153 1.13 1.72 7.24
N PRO A 154 0.73 1.81 8.53
CA PRO A 154 0.54 0.63 9.38
C PRO A 154 -0.60 -0.29 8.90
N MET A 155 -1.43 0.15 7.96
CA MET A 155 -2.56 -0.59 7.42
C MET A 155 -2.39 -1.01 5.96
N GLN A 156 -1.27 -0.65 5.32
CA GLN A 156 -1.03 -0.94 3.90
C GLN A 156 -1.26 -2.42 3.57
N HIS A 157 -0.71 -3.35 4.36
CA HIS A 157 -0.83 -4.80 4.14
C HIS A 157 -2.29 -5.30 4.09
N LEU A 158 -3.24 -4.58 4.70
CA LEU A 158 -4.66 -4.96 4.74
C LEU A 158 -5.38 -4.89 3.39
N TRP A 159 -4.71 -4.38 2.35
CA TRP A 159 -5.22 -4.39 0.97
C TRP A 159 -5.64 -5.80 0.52
N SER A 160 -4.79 -6.81 0.78
CA SER A 160 -5.05 -8.17 0.32
C SER A 160 -6.22 -8.82 1.05
N MET A 161 -6.39 -8.47 2.34
CA MET A 161 -7.53 -8.92 3.13
C MET A 161 -8.84 -8.28 2.67
N SER A 162 -8.81 -6.99 2.29
CA SER A 162 -9.96 -6.28 1.72
C SER A 162 -10.38 -6.92 0.39
N MET A 163 -9.43 -7.14 -0.51
CA MET A 163 -9.64 -7.86 -1.76
C MET A 163 -10.19 -9.28 -1.52
N GLN A 164 -9.63 -10.02 -0.58
CA GLN A 164 -10.09 -11.37 -0.23
C GLN A 164 -11.52 -11.36 0.33
N GLY A 165 -11.87 -10.37 1.15
CA GLY A 165 -13.23 -10.18 1.67
C GLY A 165 -14.24 -9.93 0.55
N GLN A 166 -13.89 -9.05 -0.41
CA GLN A 166 -14.70 -8.80 -1.60
C GLN A 166 -14.87 -10.07 -2.43
N PHE A 167 -13.79 -10.84 -2.65
CA PHE A 167 -13.86 -12.15 -3.30
C PHE A 167 -14.85 -13.09 -2.60
N PHE A 168 -14.82 -13.20 -1.28
CA PHE A 168 -15.73 -14.08 -0.54
C PHE A 168 -17.18 -13.68 -0.73
N VAL A 169 -17.50 -12.38 -0.60
CA VAL A 169 -18.87 -11.88 -0.74
C VAL A 169 -19.35 -12.07 -2.17
N LEU A 170 -18.57 -11.65 -3.16
CA LEU A 170 -18.92 -11.76 -4.58
C LEU A 170 -19.15 -13.23 -4.97
N THR A 171 -18.20 -14.11 -4.65
CA THR A 171 -18.29 -15.54 -4.98
C THR A 171 -19.45 -16.21 -4.26
N LEU A 172 -19.77 -15.81 -3.02
CA LEU A 172 -20.95 -16.30 -2.29
C LEU A 172 -22.23 -15.92 -3.02
N LEU A 173 -22.39 -14.64 -3.39
CA LEU A 173 -23.59 -14.15 -4.09
C LEU A 173 -23.75 -14.82 -5.47
N CYS A 174 -22.66 -14.89 -6.24
CA CYS A 174 -22.66 -15.57 -7.55
C CYS A 174 -23.01 -17.06 -7.42
N ALA A 175 -22.45 -17.76 -6.42
CA ALA A 175 -22.73 -19.18 -6.20
C ALA A 175 -24.18 -19.44 -5.79
N LEU A 176 -24.79 -18.54 -5.01
CA LEU A 176 -26.21 -18.65 -4.64
C LEU A 176 -27.12 -18.33 -5.80
N ALA A 177 -26.81 -17.30 -6.61
CA ALA A 177 -27.56 -16.96 -7.81
C ALA A 177 -27.51 -18.09 -8.84
N LEU A 178 -26.30 -18.57 -9.17
CA LEU A 178 -26.09 -19.69 -10.09
C LEU A 178 -26.73 -20.98 -9.55
N GLY A 179 -26.57 -21.28 -8.26
CA GLY A 179 -27.17 -22.43 -7.59
C GLY A 179 -28.69 -22.39 -7.62
N GLY A 180 -29.29 -21.21 -7.41
CA GLY A 180 -30.74 -20.98 -7.54
C GLY A 180 -31.23 -21.17 -8.96
N LEU A 181 -30.52 -20.61 -9.96
CA LEU A 181 -30.83 -20.79 -11.37
C LEU A 181 -30.78 -22.28 -11.78
N LEU A 182 -29.67 -22.95 -11.45
CA LEU A 182 -29.51 -24.38 -11.76
C LEU A 182 -30.60 -25.24 -11.11
N ARG A 183 -31.02 -24.88 -9.89
CA ARG A 183 -32.15 -25.50 -9.22
C ARG A 183 -33.46 -25.27 -9.97
N ALA A 184 -33.75 -24.05 -10.38
CA ALA A 184 -34.94 -23.75 -11.17
C ALA A 184 -34.98 -24.55 -12.49
N LEU A 185 -33.84 -24.65 -13.16
CA LEU A 185 -33.71 -25.46 -14.37
C LEU A 185 -33.83 -26.94 -14.09
N SER A 186 -33.31 -27.44 -12.96
CA SER A 186 -33.37 -28.84 -12.57
C SER A 186 -34.79 -29.33 -12.25
N LEU A 187 -35.71 -28.44 -11.93
CA LEU A 187 -37.14 -28.78 -11.75
C LEU A 187 -37.83 -29.04 -13.08
N LYS A 188 -37.35 -28.41 -14.16
CA LYS A 188 -37.93 -28.54 -15.51
C LYS A 188 -37.17 -29.58 -16.36
N VAL A 189 -35.85 -29.70 -16.20
CA VAL A 189 -35.00 -30.52 -17.07
C VAL A 189 -34.06 -31.36 -16.19
N GLU A 190 -34.19 -32.69 -16.26
CA GLU A 190 -33.42 -33.62 -15.43
C GLU A 190 -31.90 -33.54 -15.66
N PHE A 191 -31.47 -33.13 -16.85
CA PHE A 191 -30.04 -32.91 -17.17
C PHE A 191 -29.32 -32.06 -16.12
N PHE A 192 -29.93 -30.98 -15.63
CA PHE A 192 -29.34 -30.07 -14.61
C PHE A 192 -29.31 -30.66 -13.20
N ARG A 193 -29.90 -31.84 -12.94
CA ARG A 193 -29.77 -32.57 -11.67
C ARG A 193 -28.46 -33.34 -11.57
N ARG A 194 -27.81 -33.61 -12.70
CA ARG A 194 -26.61 -34.43 -12.75
C ARG A 194 -25.41 -33.68 -12.11
N PRO A 195 -24.74 -34.20 -11.06
CA PRO A 195 -23.63 -33.53 -10.39
C PRO A 195 -22.46 -33.17 -11.34
N ARG A 196 -22.25 -33.98 -12.39
CA ARG A 196 -21.20 -33.69 -13.40
C ARG A 196 -21.53 -32.45 -14.20
N VAL A 197 -22.80 -32.26 -14.59
CA VAL A 197 -23.27 -31.08 -15.33
C VAL A 197 -23.15 -29.82 -14.48
N VAL A 198 -23.62 -29.87 -13.23
CA VAL A 198 -23.48 -28.76 -12.28
C VAL A 198 -22.00 -28.37 -12.08
N ARG A 199 -21.12 -29.36 -11.87
CA ARG A 199 -19.68 -29.10 -11.76
C ARG A 199 -19.09 -28.51 -13.04
N GLY A 200 -19.53 -29.01 -14.20
CA GLY A 200 -19.12 -28.46 -15.50
C GLY A 200 -19.48 -26.99 -15.64
N ILE A 201 -20.75 -26.64 -15.41
CA ILE A 201 -21.23 -25.25 -15.50
C ILE A 201 -20.49 -24.33 -14.53
N VAL A 202 -20.39 -24.71 -13.26
CA VAL A 202 -19.66 -23.93 -12.25
C VAL A 202 -18.19 -23.78 -12.66
N GLY A 203 -17.53 -24.86 -13.10
CA GLY A 203 -16.14 -24.82 -13.50
C GLY A 203 -15.87 -23.92 -14.71
N PHE A 204 -16.70 -24.03 -15.76
CA PHE A 204 -16.54 -23.16 -16.95
C PHE A 204 -16.86 -21.69 -16.64
N ALA A 205 -17.81 -21.40 -15.75
CA ALA A 205 -18.08 -20.04 -15.29
C ALA A 205 -16.87 -19.47 -14.53
N LEU A 206 -16.29 -20.23 -13.59
CA LEU A 206 -15.09 -19.81 -12.86
C LEU A 206 -13.88 -19.65 -13.81
N LEU A 207 -13.70 -20.54 -14.77
CA LEU A 207 -12.63 -20.47 -15.77
C LEU A 207 -12.74 -19.20 -16.62
N GLY A 208 -13.95 -18.91 -17.13
CA GLY A 208 -14.19 -17.69 -17.92
C GLY A 208 -13.83 -16.43 -17.14
N VAL A 209 -14.28 -16.31 -15.89
CA VAL A 209 -13.95 -15.15 -15.03
C VAL A 209 -12.44 -15.12 -14.72
N ALA A 210 -11.80 -16.26 -14.45
CA ALA A 210 -10.37 -16.31 -14.18
C ALA A 210 -9.54 -15.88 -15.40
N LEU A 211 -9.88 -16.32 -16.59
CA LEU A 211 -9.20 -15.93 -17.84
C LEU A 211 -9.36 -14.43 -18.12
N VAL A 212 -10.57 -13.89 -17.96
CA VAL A 212 -10.81 -12.43 -18.12
C VAL A 212 -10.01 -11.65 -17.09
N SER A 213 -10.01 -12.07 -15.82
CA SER A 213 -9.24 -11.43 -14.75
C SER A 213 -7.74 -11.47 -15.05
N PHE A 214 -7.20 -12.61 -15.49
CA PHE A 214 -5.78 -12.75 -15.84
C PHE A 214 -5.41 -11.89 -17.08
N ALA A 215 -6.23 -11.88 -18.10
CA ALA A 215 -6.03 -11.01 -19.27
C ALA A 215 -6.06 -9.53 -18.88
N TRP A 216 -7.01 -9.14 -18.01
CA TRP A 216 -7.10 -7.79 -17.46
C TRP A 216 -5.87 -7.42 -16.65
N ALA A 217 -5.38 -8.31 -15.78
CA ALA A 217 -4.16 -8.11 -15.00
C ALA A 217 -2.97 -7.79 -15.90
N ASN A 218 -2.73 -8.59 -16.94
CA ASN A 218 -1.61 -8.38 -17.87
C ASN A 218 -1.77 -7.09 -18.69
N TYR A 219 -2.98 -6.80 -19.18
CA TYR A 219 -3.25 -5.57 -19.92
C TYR A 219 -3.02 -4.31 -19.06
N ARG A 220 -3.61 -4.27 -17.89
CA ARG A 220 -3.51 -3.12 -16.97
C ARG A 220 -2.12 -2.95 -16.37
N HIS A 221 -1.40 -4.06 -16.17
CA HIS A 221 -0.02 -4.02 -15.67
C HIS A 221 0.88 -3.18 -16.60
N GLY A 222 0.73 -3.30 -17.91
CA GLY A 222 1.49 -2.49 -18.86
C GLY A 222 1.11 -1.01 -18.89
N ILE A 223 -0.05 -0.64 -18.35
CA ILE A 223 -0.55 0.75 -18.35
C ILE A 223 -0.29 1.43 -17.00
N ASN A 224 -0.67 0.78 -15.91
CA ASN A 224 -0.58 1.32 -14.55
C ASN A 224 -0.38 0.17 -13.55
N GLN A 225 0.86 -0.27 -13.38
CA GLN A 225 1.20 -1.37 -12.48
C GLN A 225 0.85 -1.08 -11.01
N PRO A 226 1.15 0.10 -10.41
CA PRO A 226 0.81 0.39 -9.01
C PRO A 226 -0.68 0.26 -8.71
N PHE A 227 -1.55 0.78 -9.57
CA PHE A 227 -2.99 0.59 -9.45
C PHE A 227 -3.38 -0.88 -9.58
N THR A 228 -2.81 -1.58 -10.59
CA THR A 228 -3.14 -2.98 -10.91
C THR A 228 -2.77 -3.92 -9.76
N TYR A 229 -1.75 -3.57 -8.99
CA TYR A 229 -1.33 -4.32 -7.80
C TYR A 229 -2.46 -4.47 -6.77
N TYR A 230 -3.27 -3.43 -6.59
CA TYR A 230 -4.37 -3.38 -5.63
C TYR A 230 -5.74 -3.70 -6.24
N ASP A 231 -5.86 -3.75 -7.58
CA ASP A 231 -7.12 -3.96 -8.29
C ASP A 231 -7.69 -5.36 -8.02
N THR A 232 -8.88 -5.41 -7.40
CA THR A 232 -9.59 -6.67 -7.14
C THR A 232 -9.80 -7.47 -8.42
N VAL A 233 -10.19 -6.81 -9.53
CA VAL A 233 -10.47 -7.52 -10.78
C VAL A 233 -9.20 -8.17 -11.34
N ALA A 234 -8.05 -7.49 -11.24
CA ALA A 234 -6.76 -8.02 -11.69
C ALA A 234 -6.26 -9.19 -10.83
N ARG A 235 -6.72 -9.30 -9.58
CA ARG A 235 -6.30 -10.33 -8.61
C ARG A 235 -7.26 -11.53 -8.50
N LEU A 236 -8.51 -11.44 -9.03
CA LEU A 236 -9.50 -12.50 -8.88
C LEU A 236 -9.06 -13.86 -9.44
N TRP A 237 -8.24 -13.89 -10.48
CA TRP A 237 -7.78 -15.15 -11.09
C TRP A 237 -7.00 -16.04 -10.11
N GLU A 238 -6.28 -15.46 -9.14
CA GLU A 238 -5.47 -16.21 -8.15
C GLU A 238 -6.35 -17.10 -7.25
N PRO A 239 -7.34 -16.57 -6.50
CA PRO A 239 -8.24 -17.42 -5.74
C PRO A 239 -9.16 -18.26 -6.62
N LEU A 240 -9.54 -17.80 -7.83
CA LEU A 240 -10.33 -18.59 -8.77
C LEU A 240 -9.56 -19.79 -9.29
N ALA A 241 -8.24 -19.71 -9.50
CA ALA A 241 -7.41 -20.86 -9.87
C ALA A 241 -7.44 -21.95 -8.76
N GLY A 242 -7.36 -21.56 -7.48
CA GLY A 242 -7.59 -22.47 -6.37
C GLY A 242 -9.00 -23.08 -6.38
N GLY A 243 -10.01 -22.27 -6.66
CA GLY A 243 -11.40 -22.70 -6.82
C GLY A 243 -11.61 -23.69 -7.96
N LEU A 244 -11.00 -23.46 -9.11
CA LEU A 244 -11.02 -24.38 -10.26
C LEU A 244 -10.44 -25.75 -9.92
N LEU A 245 -9.31 -25.76 -9.20
CA LEU A 245 -8.73 -27.02 -8.72
C LEU A 245 -9.70 -27.77 -7.79
N ALA A 246 -10.47 -27.06 -6.96
CA ALA A 246 -11.48 -27.69 -6.09
C ALA A 246 -12.65 -28.30 -6.89
N VAL A 247 -13.04 -27.67 -8.01
CA VAL A 247 -14.13 -28.16 -8.89
C VAL A 247 -13.67 -29.34 -9.75
N TRP A 248 -12.46 -29.23 -10.34
CA TRP A 248 -11.93 -30.17 -11.33
C TRP A 248 -10.64 -30.85 -10.88
N MET A 249 -10.55 -31.24 -9.62
CA MET A 249 -9.39 -31.97 -9.08
C MET A 249 -9.01 -33.15 -10.00
N PRO A 250 -7.85 -33.13 -10.66
CA PRO A 250 -7.43 -34.20 -11.54
C PRO A 250 -7.23 -35.50 -10.75
N LYS A 251 -7.85 -36.60 -11.18
CA LYS A 251 -7.73 -37.92 -10.55
C LYS A 251 -6.66 -38.74 -11.26
N LEU A 252 -5.47 -38.20 -11.38
CA LEU A 252 -4.35 -38.90 -12.02
C LEU A 252 -3.50 -39.58 -10.93
N ALA A 253 -3.43 -40.91 -10.98
CA ALA A 253 -2.65 -41.72 -10.05
C ALA A 253 -1.15 -41.56 -10.34
N LEU A 254 -0.47 -40.73 -9.55
CA LEU A 254 0.96 -40.47 -9.66
C LEU A 254 1.76 -41.40 -8.72
N SER A 255 2.99 -41.76 -9.15
CA SER A 255 3.91 -42.44 -8.27
C SER A 255 4.35 -41.57 -7.09
N ALA A 256 4.67 -42.20 -5.95
CA ALA A 256 5.14 -41.46 -4.78
C ALA A 256 6.42 -40.65 -5.07
N ARG A 257 7.29 -41.13 -5.95
CA ARG A 257 8.51 -40.38 -6.38
C ARG A 257 8.14 -39.10 -7.09
N LEU A 258 7.23 -39.15 -8.08
CA LEU A 258 6.80 -37.99 -8.86
C LEU A 258 6.05 -36.97 -7.98
N ARG A 259 5.17 -37.43 -7.10
CA ARG A 259 4.46 -36.57 -6.14
C ARG A 259 5.44 -35.83 -5.21
N ASN A 260 6.47 -36.51 -4.71
CA ASN A 260 7.52 -35.90 -3.88
C ASN A 260 8.34 -34.90 -4.66
N LEU A 261 8.74 -35.22 -5.89
CA LEU A 261 9.51 -34.30 -6.75
C LEU A 261 8.72 -33.04 -7.05
N LEU A 262 7.48 -33.16 -7.53
CA LEU A 262 6.60 -32.03 -7.82
C LEU A 262 6.36 -31.17 -6.57
N SER A 263 6.11 -31.79 -5.42
CA SER A 263 5.92 -31.06 -4.17
C SER A 263 7.19 -30.35 -3.69
N LEU A 264 8.37 -30.98 -3.87
CA LEU A 264 9.65 -30.37 -3.48
C LEU A 264 9.98 -29.16 -4.36
N VAL A 265 9.82 -29.29 -5.67
CA VAL A 265 10.04 -28.19 -6.63
C VAL A 265 9.06 -27.03 -6.34
N ALA A 266 7.77 -27.35 -6.16
CA ALA A 266 6.76 -26.35 -5.87
C ALA A 266 7.04 -25.61 -4.53
N LEU A 267 7.42 -26.35 -3.47
CA LEU A 267 7.79 -25.75 -2.20
C LEU A 267 9.05 -24.87 -2.34
N GLY A 268 10.06 -25.35 -3.09
CA GLY A 268 11.26 -24.58 -3.40
C GLY A 268 10.94 -23.27 -4.13
N LEU A 269 10.06 -23.31 -5.12
CA LEU A 269 9.61 -22.11 -5.83
C LEU A 269 8.93 -21.11 -4.88
N ILE A 270 8.03 -21.56 -4.00
CA ILE A 270 7.36 -20.67 -3.02
C ILE A 270 8.38 -20.04 -2.07
N ILE A 271 9.35 -20.81 -1.58
CA ILE A 271 10.35 -20.29 -0.65
C ILE A 271 11.27 -19.26 -1.32
N THR A 272 11.63 -19.48 -2.58
CA THR A 272 12.67 -18.67 -3.24
C THR A 272 12.15 -17.55 -4.12
N CYS A 273 10.89 -17.58 -4.57
CA CYS A 273 10.38 -16.61 -5.57
C CYS A 273 10.54 -15.14 -5.13
N GLY A 274 10.44 -14.83 -3.84
CA GLY A 274 10.62 -13.47 -3.34
C GLY A 274 12.04 -12.89 -3.50
N TRP A 275 13.06 -13.72 -3.76
CA TRP A 275 14.41 -13.24 -4.02
C TRP A 275 14.66 -12.86 -5.49
N TRP A 276 14.05 -13.56 -6.44
CA TRP A 276 14.29 -13.38 -7.86
C TRP A 276 13.13 -12.78 -8.65
N ILE A 277 11.93 -12.69 -8.05
CA ILE A 277 10.80 -11.93 -8.61
C ILE A 277 10.71 -10.59 -7.87
N ALA A 278 10.70 -9.49 -8.61
CA ALA A 278 10.42 -8.16 -8.07
C ALA A 278 8.90 -7.99 -7.87
N GLY A 279 8.32 -8.70 -6.87
CA GLY A 279 6.88 -8.90 -6.73
C GLY A 279 6.05 -7.61 -6.70
N VAL A 280 6.56 -6.51 -6.13
CA VAL A 280 5.86 -5.22 -6.13
C VAL A 280 5.68 -4.68 -7.56
N GLN A 281 6.65 -4.93 -8.44
CA GLN A 281 6.66 -4.43 -9.81
C GLN A 281 6.02 -5.40 -10.81
N GLU A 282 6.04 -6.70 -10.52
CA GLU A 282 5.67 -7.76 -11.45
C GLU A 282 4.28 -8.37 -11.20
N TYR A 283 3.78 -8.29 -9.95
CA TYR A 283 2.46 -8.82 -9.62
C TYR A 283 1.34 -7.82 -9.93
N PRO A 284 0.13 -8.29 -10.26
CA PRO A 284 -0.40 -9.66 -10.34
C PRO A 284 -0.32 -10.28 -11.75
N ALA A 285 0.56 -9.81 -12.64
CA ALA A 285 0.69 -10.30 -14.02
C ALA A 285 1.29 -11.72 -14.10
N ALA A 286 1.92 -12.06 -15.23
CA ALA A 286 2.39 -13.43 -15.53
C ALA A 286 3.29 -14.04 -14.43
N TRP A 287 4.12 -13.25 -13.75
CA TRP A 287 5.01 -13.76 -12.72
C TRP A 287 4.28 -14.30 -11.47
N ALA A 288 3.06 -13.86 -11.20
CA ALA A 288 2.26 -14.44 -10.12
C ALA A 288 1.82 -15.89 -10.39
N LEU A 289 1.93 -16.37 -11.63
CA LEU A 289 1.73 -17.79 -11.95
C LEU A 289 2.71 -18.71 -11.19
N VAL A 290 3.89 -18.21 -10.79
CA VAL A 290 4.88 -19.01 -10.06
C VAL A 290 4.35 -19.39 -8.67
N PRO A 291 4.04 -18.49 -7.75
CA PRO A 291 3.53 -18.88 -6.42
C PRO A 291 2.13 -19.51 -6.50
N VAL A 292 1.25 -19.06 -7.41
CA VAL A 292 -0.08 -19.64 -7.61
C VAL A 292 0.04 -21.07 -8.13
N GLY A 293 0.78 -21.29 -9.22
CA GLY A 293 0.99 -22.61 -9.82
C GLY A 293 1.66 -23.60 -8.86
N ALA A 294 2.69 -23.16 -8.14
CA ALA A 294 3.33 -23.96 -7.11
C ALA A 294 2.36 -24.37 -6.00
N THR A 295 1.48 -23.46 -5.57
CA THR A 295 0.43 -23.75 -4.59
C THR A 295 -0.56 -24.79 -5.13
N LEU A 296 -1.01 -24.66 -6.37
CA LEU A 296 -1.90 -25.62 -7.02
C LEU A 296 -1.25 -27.01 -7.11
N ILE A 297 0.04 -27.08 -7.44
CA ILE A 297 0.81 -28.34 -7.47
C ILE A 297 0.87 -28.98 -6.07
N LEU A 298 1.14 -28.20 -5.01
CA LEU A 298 1.17 -28.73 -3.63
C LEU A 298 -0.20 -29.25 -3.19
N ILE A 299 -1.29 -28.54 -3.49
CA ILE A 299 -2.65 -28.98 -3.19
C ILE A 299 -2.95 -30.31 -3.90
N TRP A 300 -2.63 -30.37 -5.20
CA TRP A 300 -2.91 -31.51 -6.06
C TRP A 300 -2.05 -32.73 -5.70
N ALA A 301 -0.72 -32.59 -5.72
CA ALA A 301 0.20 -33.70 -5.44
C ALA A 301 0.07 -34.24 -4.01
N GLY A 302 -0.31 -33.40 -3.03
CA GLY A 302 -0.60 -33.81 -1.66
C GLY A 302 -1.99 -34.45 -1.47
N SER A 303 -2.86 -34.43 -2.49
CA SER A 303 -4.21 -34.98 -2.36
C SER A 303 -4.22 -36.54 -2.29
N PRO A 304 -5.01 -37.16 -1.39
CA PRO A 304 -5.22 -38.59 -1.41
C PRO A 304 -5.77 -39.12 -2.75
N ALA A 305 -6.50 -38.31 -3.49
CA ALA A 305 -7.07 -38.66 -4.80
C ALA A 305 -6.02 -38.89 -5.90
N THR A 306 -4.78 -38.46 -5.70
CA THR A 306 -3.65 -38.62 -6.64
C THR A 306 -2.69 -39.73 -6.22
N ALA A 307 -2.87 -40.31 -5.04
CA ALA A 307 -2.06 -41.43 -4.58
C ALA A 307 -2.46 -42.72 -5.29
N ARG A 308 -1.49 -43.57 -5.66
CA ARG A 308 -1.77 -44.94 -6.09
C ARG A 308 -2.29 -45.76 -4.90
N PRO A 309 -3.15 -46.77 -5.15
CA PRO A 309 -3.52 -47.74 -4.10
C PRO A 309 -2.25 -48.30 -3.44
N ALA A 310 -2.25 -48.39 -2.13
CA ALA A 310 -1.11 -48.83 -1.30
C ALA A 310 0.08 -47.85 -1.14
N GLU A 311 0.09 -46.66 -1.80
CA GLU A 311 1.08 -45.62 -1.55
C GLU A 311 0.56 -44.64 -0.50
N GLY A 312 1.37 -44.36 0.52
CA GLY A 312 1.07 -43.40 1.58
C GLY A 312 1.15 -41.93 1.13
N GLN A 313 0.99 -41.02 2.08
CA GLN A 313 1.18 -39.56 1.86
C GLN A 313 2.60 -39.24 1.35
N ALA A 314 2.72 -38.22 0.45
CA ALA A 314 3.99 -37.72 0.01
C ALA A 314 4.84 -37.21 1.19
N ARG A 315 6.17 -37.39 1.13
CA ARG A 315 7.08 -36.95 2.21
C ARG A 315 6.96 -35.46 2.51
N VAL A 316 6.88 -34.64 1.47
CA VAL A 316 6.70 -33.16 1.61
C VAL A 316 5.39 -32.84 2.33
N SER A 317 4.26 -33.51 1.97
CA SER A 317 3.00 -33.31 2.67
C SER A 317 3.05 -33.74 4.14
N ARG A 318 3.81 -34.77 4.47
CA ARG A 318 4.05 -35.16 5.87
C ARG A 318 4.91 -34.15 6.62
N GLY A 319 5.93 -33.57 5.95
CA GLY A 319 6.74 -32.48 6.49
C GLY A 319 5.91 -31.22 6.75
N LEU A 320 5.04 -30.85 5.80
CA LEU A 320 4.12 -29.72 5.97
C LEU A 320 3.09 -29.97 7.09
N ALA A 321 2.71 -31.22 7.34
CA ALA A 321 1.83 -31.60 8.45
C ALA A 321 2.54 -31.62 9.82
N HIS A 322 3.80 -31.17 9.93
CA HIS A 322 4.51 -31.10 11.20
C HIS A 322 3.79 -30.18 12.19
N PRO A 323 3.61 -30.58 13.46
CA PRO A 323 2.79 -29.83 14.43
C PRO A 323 3.15 -28.37 14.58
N GLN A 324 4.42 -27.99 14.50
CA GLN A 324 4.87 -26.59 14.61
C GLN A 324 4.40 -25.75 13.42
N LEU A 325 4.46 -26.29 12.18
CA LEU A 325 3.98 -25.59 10.98
C LEU A 325 2.46 -25.46 10.99
N VAL A 326 1.76 -26.53 11.42
CA VAL A 326 0.30 -26.51 11.57
C VAL A 326 -0.12 -25.49 12.65
N TRP A 327 0.61 -25.46 13.77
CA TRP A 327 0.38 -24.46 14.83
C TRP A 327 0.57 -23.04 14.27
N LEU A 328 1.67 -22.77 13.58
CA LEU A 328 1.90 -21.44 12.95
C LEU A 328 0.79 -21.11 11.94
N GLY A 329 0.36 -22.06 11.12
CA GLY A 329 -0.78 -21.92 10.21
C GLY A 329 -2.10 -21.64 10.92
N SER A 330 -2.27 -22.12 12.16
CA SER A 330 -3.48 -21.89 12.96
C SER A 330 -3.60 -20.44 13.47
N ILE A 331 -2.48 -19.74 13.68
CA ILE A 331 -2.42 -18.33 14.09
C ILE A 331 -2.11 -17.39 12.91
N ALA A 332 -2.00 -17.91 11.69
CA ALA A 332 -1.52 -17.16 10.52
C ALA A 332 -2.32 -15.88 10.23
N TYR A 333 -3.65 -15.93 10.44
CA TYR A 333 -4.50 -14.76 10.23
C TYR A 333 -4.21 -13.64 11.24
N ALA A 334 -4.16 -13.96 12.53
CA ALA A 334 -3.82 -12.97 13.55
C ALA A 334 -2.38 -12.45 13.37
N LEU A 335 -1.42 -13.33 13.04
CA LEU A 335 -0.04 -12.92 12.78
C LEU A 335 0.05 -11.97 11.58
N TYR A 336 -0.72 -12.24 10.51
CA TYR A 336 -0.82 -11.34 9.37
C TYR A 336 -1.32 -9.95 9.76
N LEU A 337 -2.29 -9.87 10.66
CA LEU A 337 -2.85 -8.60 11.12
C LEU A 337 -1.86 -7.81 12.00
N TRP A 338 -1.06 -8.48 12.85
CA TRP A 338 -0.23 -7.83 13.87
C TRP A 338 1.19 -7.46 13.42
N HIS A 339 1.86 -8.30 12.60
CA HIS A 339 3.29 -8.14 12.32
C HIS A 339 3.64 -6.80 11.67
N TRP A 340 2.82 -6.33 10.75
CA TRP A 340 3.08 -5.11 9.99
C TRP A 340 2.85 -3.83 10.82
N PRO A 341 1.70 -3.62 11.49
CA PRO A 341 1.53 -2.45 12.35
C PRO A 341 2.62 -2.35 13.43
N LEU A 342 2.97 -3.47 14.06
CA LEU A 342 4.03 -3.46 15.08
C LEU A 342 5.39 -3.04 14.52
N LEU A 343 5.73 -3.51 13.31
CA LEU A 343 6.94 -3.08 12.61
C LEU A 343 6.91 -1.58 12.31
N ILE A 344 5.85 -1.09 11.70
CA ILE A 344 5.74 0.32 11.27
C ILE A 344 5.77 1.27 12.47
N PHE A 345 5.02 0.98 13.54
CA PHE A 345 5.05 1.82 14.74
C PHE A 345 6.39 1.75 15.47
N TYR A 346 7.08 0.61 15.47
CA TYR A 346 8.43 0.51 16.02
C TYR A 346 9.40 1.39 15.23
N MET A 347 9.37 1.30 13.90
CA MET A 347 10.22 2.13 13.04
C MET A 347 9.91 3.62 13.20
N ALA A 348 8.63 4.00 13.25
CA ALA A 348 8.20 5.38 13.50
C ALA A 348 8.67 5.90 14.86
N TRP A 349 8.53 5.09 15.92
CA TRP A 349 8.97 5.44 17.27
C TRP A 349 10.49 5.61 17.36
N ARG A 350 11.24 4.74 16.65
CA ARG A 350 12.72 4.78 16.62
C ARG A 350 13.27 5.77 15.60
N TYR A 351 12.42 6.32 14.73
CA TYR A 351 12.82 7.18 13.60
C TYR A 351 13.84 6.50 12.67
N GLN A 352 13.58 5.26 12.30
CA GLN A 352 14.43 4.47 11.40
C GLN A 352 13.62 3.81 10.30
N ASP A 353 14.24 3.60 9.12
CA ASP A 353 13.59 3.00 7.94
C ASP A 353 13.81 1.49 7.86
N GLU A 354 14.79 0.98 8.59
CA GLU A 354 15.15 -0.42 8.62
C GLU A 354 15.35 -0.88 10.07
N VAL A 355 15.14 -2.15 10.30
CA VAL A 355 15.38 -2.78 11.60
C VAL A 355 16.58 -3.73 11.52
N SER A 356 17.40 -3.75 12.56
CA SER A 356 18.45 -4.75 12.70
C SER A 356 17.88 -6.16 12.84
N TRP A 357 18.72 -7.19 12.63
CA TRP A 357 18.29 -8.59 12.80
C TRP A 357 17.74 -8.87 14.21
N LEU A 358 18.32 -8.27 15.24
CA LEU A 358 17.89 -8.46 16.62
C LEU A 358 16.54 -7.77 16.87
N GLU A 359 16.36 -6.53 16.45
CA GLU A 359 15.11 -5.78 16.57
C GLU A 359 13.99 -6.47 15.81
N GLY A 360 14.23 -6.86 14.54
CA GLY A 360 13.26 -7.59 13.72
C GLY A 360 12.84 -8.92 14.34
N THR A 361 13.80 -9.67 14.92
CA THR A 361 13.50 -10.91 15.65
C THR A 361 12.62 -10.64 16.88
N GLY A 362 12.91 -9.57 17.62
CA GLY A 362 12.09 -9.13 18.76
C GLY A 362 10.66 -8.79 18.33
N ILE A 363 10.50 -8.00 17.26
CA ILE A 363 9.21 -7.61 16.71
C ILE A 363 8.41 -8.84 16.27
N LEU A 364 9.03 -9.79 15.56
CA LEU A 364 8.37 -11.03 15.16
C LEU A 364 8.00 -11.89 16.36
N GLY A 365 8.85 -11.98 17.38
CA GLY A 365 8.55 -12.70 18.61
C GLY A 365 7.32 -12.13 19.32
N VAL A 366 7.25 -10.81 19.47
CA VAL A 366 6.09 -10.11 20.04
C VAL A 366 4.86 -10.31 19.16
N SER A 367 5.00 -10.22 17.82
CA SER A 367 3.91 -10.43 16.88
C SER A 367 3.30 -11.84 16.99
N VAL A 368 4.15 -12.87 17.09
CA VAL A 368 3.71 -14.26 17.26
C VAL A 368 3.00 -14.46 18.61
N LEU A 369 3.52 -13.88 19.69
CA LEU A 369 2.89 -13.94 21.02
C LEU A 369 1.49 -13.29 21.00
N ILE A 370 1.39 -12.06 20.48
CA ILE A 370 0.11 -11.34 20.42
C ILE A 370 -0.87 -12.06 19.47
N ALA A 371 -0.40 -12.57 18.35
CA ALA A 371 -1.22 -13.35 17.43
C ALA A 371 -1.77 -14.63 18.08
N TRP A 372 -0.95 -15.35 18.85
CA TRP A 372 -1.40 -16.51 19.63
C TRP A 372 -2.45 -16.13 20.68
N LEU A 373 -2.23 -15.04 21.43
CA LEU A 373 -3.20 -14.51 22.40
C LEU A 373 -4.51 -14.12 21.71
N THR A 374 -4.45 -13.40 20.61
CA THR A 374 -5.62 -12.98 19.81
C THR A 374 -6.40 -14.20 19.31
N THR A 375 -5.71 -15.20 18.75
CA THR A 375 -6.35 -16.42 18.28
C THR A 375 -7.02 -17.18 19.43
N LYS A 376 -6.34 -17.31 20.56
CA LYS A 376 -6.84 -18.06 21.72
C LYS A 376 -8.00 -17.39 22.43
N TYR A 377 -7.93 -16.08 22.65
CA TYR A 377 -8.86 -15.34 23.51
C TYR A 377 -9.92 -14.56 22.74
N VAL A 378 -9.71 -14.24 21.45
CA VAL A 378 -10.66 -13.46 20.65
C VAL A 378 -11.29 -14.31 19.53
N GLU A 379 -10.45 -14.89 18.65
CA GLU A 379 -10.98 -15.61 17.49
C GLU A 379 -11.68 -16.92 17.87
N ALA A 380 -11.01 -17.80 18.61
CA ALA A 380 -11.52 -19.13 18.91
C ALA A 380 -12.86 -19.11 19.67
N PRO A 381 -13.06 -18.26 20.71
CA PRO A 381 -14.33 -18.16 21.41
C PRO A 381 -15.48 -17.67 20.52
N LEU A 382 -15.23 -16.70 19.63
CA LEU A 382 -16.25 -16.12 18.77
C LEU A 382 -16.55 -16.97 17.53
N ARG A 383 -15.55 -17.73 17.05
CA ARG A 383 -15.71 -18.68 15.93
C ARG A 383 -16.58 -19.89 16.28
N SER A 384 -16.46 -20.40 17.48
CA SER A 384 -17.14 -21.62 17.97
C SER A 384 -18.63 -21.39 18.29
N GLY A 385 -19.37 -20.76 17.38
CA GLY A 385 -20.80 -20.39 17.55
C GLY A 385 -21.82 -21.52 17.44
N SER A 386 -21.47 -22.79 17.49
CA SER A 386 -22.44 -23.87 17.58
C SER A 386 -22.43 -24.47 19.00
N LEU A 387 -23.49 -24.19 19.75
CA LEU A 387 -23.98 -25.17 20.72
C LEU A 387 -24.10 -26.49 19.95
N ARG A 388 -23.17 -27.39 20.18
CA ARG A 388 -23.29 -28.80 19.77
C ARG A 388 -24.55 -29.31 20.46
N ARG A 389 -25.69 -29.19 19.77
CA ARG A 389 -26.92 -29.85 20.16
C ARG A 389 -26.56 -31.33 20.16
N LYS A 390 -26.38 -31.94 21.34
CA LYS A 390 -26.28 -33.35 21.48
C LYS A 390 -27.45 -33.94 20.70
N LYS A 391 -27.21 -34.59 19.56
CA LYS A 391 -28.15 -35.51 18.98
C LYS A 391 -28.27 -36.63 20.02
N THR A 392 -29.30 -36.56 20.82
CA THR A 392 -29.82 -37.75 21.50
C THR A 392 -30.23 -38.66 20.37
N VAL A 393 -29.42 -39.65 20.07
CA VAL A 393 -29.81 -40.79 19.25
C VAL A 393 -30.88 -41.51 20.09
N ALA A 394 -32.13 -41.31 19.74
CA ALA A 394 -33.20 -42.17 20.23
C ALA A 394 -32.88 -43.55 19.68
N ARG A 395 -32.43 -44.42 20.55
CA ARG A 395 -32.25 -45.83 20.30
C ARG A 395 -33.66 -46.44 20.31
N THR A 396 -34.19 -46.77 19.16
CA THR A 396 -35.34 -47.66 19.05
C THR A 396 -34.91 -49.00 19.65
N THR A 397 -35.59 -49.35 20.74
CA THR A 397 -35.50 -50.68 21.35
C THR A 397 -36.28 -51.67 20.50
N ASP A 398 -35.60 -52.62 19.92
CA ASP A 398 -36.15 -53.97 19.69
C ASP A 398 -35.20 -55.00 20.30
N GLY A 399 -35.79 -55.91 21.04
CA GLY A 399 -35.39 -56.77 22.11
C GLY A 399 -34.15 -57.64 21.91
N ASP A 400 -33.50 -57.91 23.01
CA ASP A 400 -33.17 -59.14 23.71
C ASP A 400 -31.92 -59.02 24.60
N ALA A 401 -32.16 -59.39 25.86
CA ALA A 401 -31.32 -59.97 26.94
C ALA A 401 -29.82 -59.55 27.11
N ALA A 402 -29.57 -58.85 28.20
CA ALA A 402 -28.60 -58.88 29.31
C ALA A 402 -27.11 -59.24 29.05
N PRO A 403 -26.13 -58.87 29.96
CA PRO A 403 -26.23 -58.22 31.25
C PRO A 403 -25.36 -56.98 31.49
N ASP A 404 -25.80 -56.20 32.44
CA ASP A 404 -25.19 -55.28 33.39
C ASP A 404 -23.66 -55.09 33.35
N THR A 405 -23.26 -53.94 32.86
CA THR A 405 -22.07 -53.21 33.32
C THR A 405 -22.39 -51.71 33.36
N THR A 406 -22.65 -51.24 34.56
CA THR A 406 -22.81 -49.83 34.89
C THR A 406 -21.54 -49.03 34.52
N ILE A 407 -21.52 -48.49 33.33
CA ILE A 407 -20.57 -47.42 32.98
C ILE A 407 -21.19 -46.11 33.50
N LYS A 408 -20.69 -45.61 34.64
CA LYS A 408 -20.95 -44.28 35.14
C LYS A 408 -20.68 -43.28 34.02
N PRO A 409 -21.56 -42.31 33.76
CA PRO A 409 -21.28 -41.24 32.81
C PRO A 409 -20.10 -40.43 33.37
N THR A 410 -18.96 -40.55 32.72
CA THR A 410 -17.80 -39.70 32.97
C THR A 410 -18.17 -38.24 32.83
N GLN A 411 -17.72 -37.46 33.78
CA GLN A 411 -17.88 -36.05 33.98
C GLN A 411 -18.10 -35.29 32.67
N THR A 412 -19.22 -34.58 32.60
CA THR A 412 -19.45 -33.50 31.61
C THR A 412 -18.39 -32.45 31.88
N ASP A 413 -17.37 -32.36 31.05
CA ASP A 413 -16.48 -31.20 30.99
C ASP A 413 -17.33 -29.95 30.86
N LYS A 414 -17.39 -29.19 31.95
CA LYS A 414 -17.98 -27.83 31.89
C LYS A 414 -17.25 -27.08 30.81
N PRO A 415 -17.94 -26.37 29.90
CA PRO A 415 -17.26 -25.55 28.91
C PRO A 415 -16.31 -24.61 29.64
N GLY A 416 -15.03 -24.61 29.27
CA GLY A 416 -14.05 -23.73 29.87
C GLY A 416 -14.57 -22.27 29.87
N PHE A 417 -14.19 -21.46 30.85
CA PHE A 417 -14.63 -20.09 31.06
C PHE A 417 -14.74 -19.26 29.75
N GLN A 418 -13.76 -19.43 28.85
CA GLN A 418 -13.71 -18.75 27.54
C GLN A 418 -14.86 -19.11 26.57
N ASN A 419 -15.55 -20.22 26.80
CA ASN A 419 -16.68 -20.68 25.99
C ASN A 419 -18.03 -20.34 26.63
N SER A 420 -18.04 -19.62 27.76
CA SER A 420 -19.27 -19.17 28.41
C SER A 420 -19.98 -18.09 27.59
N ARG A 421 -21.31 -18.00 27.69
CA ARG A 421 -22.07 -16.95 27.02
C ARG A 421 -21.70 -15.55 27.55
N GLY A 422 -21.44 -15.45 28.87
CA GLY A 422 -21.00 -14.22 29.52
C GLY A 422 -19.70 -13.67 28.96
N TYR A 423 -18.67 -14.54 28.85
CA TYR A 423 -17.39 -14.13 28.27
C TYR A 423 -17.54 -13.62 26.83
N ARG A 424 -18.30 -14.31 25.97
CA ARG A 424 -18.53 -13.89 24.58
C ARG A 424 -19.30 -12.58 24.50
N GLY A 425 -20.30 -12.40 25.36
CA GLY A 425 -21.05 -11.16 25.45
C GLY A 425 -20.18 -9.98 25.88
N ALA A 426 -19.38 -10.14 26.92
CA ALA A 426 -18.42 -9.14 27.38
C ALA A 426 -17.38 -8.80 26.29
N LEU A 427 -16.80 -9.82 25.63
CA LEU A 427 -15.84 -9.62 24.56
C LEU A 427 -16.44 -8.84 23.36
N LEU A 428 -17.65 -9.18 22.96
CA LEU A 428 -18.33 -8.44 21.88
C LEU A 428 -18.65 -6.99 22.28
N ALA A 429 -19.04 -6.76 23.54
CA ALA A 429 -19.27 -5.41 24.04
C ALA A 429 -17.98 -4.58 24.06
N ILE A 430 -16.87 -5.17 24.52
CA ILE A 430 -15.56 -4.51 24.50
C ILE A 430 -15.14 -4.19 23.06
N LEU A 431 -15.22 -5.16 22.15
CA LEU A 431 -14.89 -4.94 20.74
C LEU A 431 -15.74 -3.86 20.10
N LEU A 432 -17.03 -3.80 20.44
CA LEU A 432 -17.92 -2.74 19.98
C LEU A 432 -17.46 -1.36 20.48
N VAL A 433 -17.22 -1.23 21.78
CA VAL A 433 -16.81 0.04 22.40
C VAL A 433 -15.50 0.54 21.79
N ILE A 434 -14.46 -0.29 21.72
CA ILE A 434 -13.15 0.11 21.16
C ILE A 434 -13.25 0.41 19.65
N SER A 435 -14.10 -0.31 18.90
CA SER A 435 -14.32 -0.04 17.49
C SER A 435 -15.07 1.27 17.25
N VAL A 436 -16.06 1.58 18.08
CA VAL A 436 -16.77 2.87 18.03
C VAL A 436 -15.80 4.01 18.37
N ALA A 437 -14.98 3.85 19.40
CA ALA A 437 -13.96 4.84 19.77
C ALA A 437 -12.95 5.08 18.63
N ALA A 438 -12.42 4.00 18.05
CA ALA A 438 -11.49 4.09 16.93
C ALA A 438 -12.15 4.72 15.68
N GLY A 439 -13.36 4.33 15.36
CA GLY A 439 -14.13 4.91 14.25
C GLY A 439 -14.45 6.39 14.47
N SER A 440 -14.81 6.78 15.69
CA SER A 440 -15.02 8.19 16.05
C SER A 440 -13.75 9.01 15.89
N ALA A 441 -12.61 8.50 16.40
CA ALA A 441 -11.30 9.14 16.24
C ALA A 441 -10.96 9.32 14.75
N ALA A 442 -11.10 8.26 13.94
CA ALA A 442 -10.84 8.32 12.51
C ALA A 442 -11.69 9.39 11.78
N VAL A 443 -12.99 9.48 12.11
CA VAL A 443 -13.88 10.51 11.54
C VAL A 443 -13.50 11.90 12.01
N THR A 444 -13.12 12.08 13.28
CA THR A 444 -12.68 13.37 13.80
C THR A 444 -11.40 13.83 13.09
N TRP A 445 -10.39 12.97 13.00
CA TRP A 445 -9.13 13.29 12.30
C TRP A 445 -9.33 13.67 10.83
N GLN A 446 -10.22 12.98 10.12
CA GLN A 446 -10.57 13.33 8.73
C GLN A 446 -11.28 14.69 8.64
N ARG A 447 -12.20 14.97 9.57
CA ARG A 447 -12.89 16.26 9.61
C ARG A 447 -11.94 17.40 9.94
N ASP A 448 -11.04 17.20 10.91
CA ASP A 448 -10.05 18.21 11.27
C ASP A 448 -9.12 18.50 10.09
N ALA A 449 -8.65 17.47 9.39
CA ALA A 449 -7.85 17.63 8.17
C ALA A 449 -8.62 18.32 7.03
N ALA A 450 -9.91 17.98 6.84
CA ALA A 450 -10.74 18.59 5.80
C ALA A 450 -11.14 20.04 6.11
N ASN A 451 -11.23 20.40 7.39
CA ASN A 451 -11.54 21.77 7.82
C ASN A 451 -10.30 22.63 8.04
N ALA A 452 -9.11 22.05 7.92
CA ALA A 452 -7.87 22.80 8.02
C ALA A 452 -7.79 23.81 6.87
N THR A 453 -7.51 25.05 7.21
CA THR A 453 -7.40 26.15 6.24
C THR A 453 -6.00 26.74 6.26
N LEU A 454 -5.49 27.05 5.07
CA LEU A 454 -4.24 27.76 4.90
C LEU A 454 -4.54 29.26 4.88
N ASP A 455 -4.11 30.00 5.88
CA ASP A 455 -4.22 31.45 5.96
C ASP A 455 -2.82 32.07 6.08
N THR A 456 -2.18 32.29 4.95
CA THR A 456 -0.79 32.80 4.87
C THR A 456 -0.64 33.97 3.90
N GLU A 457 -1.73 34.44 3.28
CA GLU A 457 -1.64 35.51 2.29
C GLU A 457 -1.22 36.86 2.89
N ASN A 458 -1.62 37.13 4.15
CA ASN A 458 -1.43 38.43 4.80
C ASN A 458 -0.52 38.32 6.06
N LEU A 459 0.51 37.48 6.04
CA LEU A 459 1.47 37.39 7.15
C LEU A 459 2.26 38.73 7.28
N ASP A 460 2.31 39.31 8.49
CA ASP A 460 3.11 40.50 8.76
C ASP A 460 4.60 40.21 8.53
N PRO A 461 5.26 40.85 7.58
CA PRO A 461 6.66 40.60 7.25
C PRO A 461 7.63 40.92 8.39
N ARG A 462 7.22 41.63 9.43
CA ARG A 462 8.02 41.92 10.63
C ARG A 462 7.97 40.75 11.59
N LEU A 463 6.86 40.02 11.64
CA LEU A 463 6.71 38.82 12.47
C LEU A 463 7.20 37.55 11.74
N TYR A 464 7.08 37.54 10.43
CA TYR A 464 7.41 36.41 9.54
C TYR A 464 8.41 36.85 8.44
N PRO A 465 9.66 37.17 8.81
CA PRO A 465 10.65 37.67 7.84
C PRO A 465 11.06 36.60 6.80
N GLY A 466 10.86 35.30 7.07
CA GLY A 466 11.26 34.23 6.16
C GLY A 466 12.74 34.29 5.78
N GLY A 467 13.08 34.11 4.51
CA GLY A 467 14.46 34.14 4.01
C GLY A 467 15.20 35.45 4.28
N ARG A 468 14.50 36.55 4.54
CA ARG A 468 15.14 37.82 4.92
C ARG A 468 15.86 37.78 6.26
N ALA A 469 15.49 36.83 7.14
CA ALA A 469 16.19 36.60 8.42
C ALA A 469 17.67 36.27 8.17
N PHE A 470 17.95 35.46 7.17
CA PHE A 470 19.32 35.07 6.81
C PHE A 470 19.98 36.06 5.83
N LEU A 471 19.25 36.49 4.78
CA LEU A 471 19.83 37.40 3.78
C LEU A 471 20.21 38.80 4.34
N ASN A 472 19.36 39.37 5.20
CA ASN A 472 19.48 40.77 5.62
C ASN A 472 19.57 40.92 7.14
N GLY A 473 19.69 39.80 7.89
CA GLY A 473 19.69 39.84 9.34
C GLY A 473 18.40 40.38 9.97
N ALA A 474 17.25 40.20 9.28
CA ALA A 474 15.97 40.69 9.78
C ALA A 474 15.65 40.06 11.16
N PRO A 475 15.19 40.85 12.16
CA PRO A 475 14.85 40.33 13.47
C PRO A 475 13.76 39.24 13.37
N VAL A 476 13.93 38.17 14.16
CA VAL A 476 12.98 37.05 14.22
C VAL A 476 12.26 37.08 15.59
N PRO A 477 11.05 37.61 15.68
CA PRO A 477 10.26 37.63 16.92
C PRO A 477 9.85 36.21 17.34
N LYS A 478 9.58 36.02 18.63
CA LYS A 478 9.08 34.74 19.15
C LYS A 478 7.59 34.59 18.88
N VAL A 479 7.25 34.08 17.73
CA VAL A 479 5.87 33.71 17.32
C VAL A 479 5.86 32.30 16.77
N THR A 480 4.68 31.68 16.74
CA THR A 480 4.51 30.34 16.15
C THR A 480 4.79 30.39 14.65
N ALA A 481 5.56 29.44 14.15
CA ALA A 481 5.87 29.33 12.73
C ALA A 481 4.61 29.13 11.89
N GLN A 482 4.60 29.72 10.71
CA GLN A 482 3.52 29.60 9.71
C GLN A 482 4.09 29.15 8.35
N PRO A 483 3.32 28.41 7.55
CA PRO A 483 2.09 27.68 7.95
C PRO A 483 2.35 26.66 9.06
N SER A 484 1.31 26.23 9.77
CA SER A 484 1.50 25.13 10.72
C SER A 484 1.85 23.84 9.97
N PRO A 485 2.56 22.89 10.59
CA PRO A 485 2.89 21.61 9.97
C PRO A 485 1.69 20.86 9.41
N ASP A 486 0.51 21.00 10.04
CA ASP A 486 -0.71 20.28 9.64
C ASP A 486 -1.34 20.81 8.33
N VAL A 487 -1.06 22.03 7.95
CA VAL A 487 -1.64 22.66 6.75
C VAL A 487 -0.61 23.02 5.68
N VAL A 488 0.67 23.01 6.00
CA VAL A 488 1.72 23.40 5.03
C VAL A 488 1.73 22.50 3.79
N GLY A 489 1.28 21.25 3.90
CA GLY A 489 1.08 20.36 2.76
C GLY A 489 0.09 20.86 1.72
N MET A 490 -0.72 21.91 2.04
CA MET A 490 -1.61 22.60 1.12
C MET A 490 -0.98 23.87 0.52
N ASP A 491 0.21 24.29 0.95
CA ASP A 491 0.85 25.54 0.53
C ASP A 491 1.62 25.39 -0.80
N TRP A 492 0.85 25.04 -1.84
CA TRP A 492 1.33 24.86 -3.21
C TRP A 492 1.32 26.14 -4.03
N PRO A 493 2.10 26.20 -5.12
CA PRO A 493 1.99 27.27 -6.11
C PRO A 493 0.61 27.32 -6.78
N ILE A 494 0.20 28.48 -7.25
CA ILE A 494 -1.10 28.71 -7.91
C ILE A 494 -1.32 27.78 -9.14
N THR A 495 -0.26 27.47 -9.88
CA THR A 495 -0.28 26.58 -11.05
C THR A 495 -0.74 25.17 -10.74
N SER A 496 -0.43 24.67 -9.54
CA SER A 496 -0.91 23.38 -9.04
C SER A 496 -2.42 23.40 -8.79
N TYR A 497 -2.94 24.47 -8.18
CA TYR A 497 -4.39 24.65 -7.96
C TYR A 497 -5.15 24.80 -9.27
N ASP A 498 -4.58 25.53 -10.24
CA ASP A 498 -5.15 25.71 -11.58
C ASP A 498 -5.01 24.46 -12.46
N SER A 499 -4.32 23.42 -11.98
CA SER A 499 -4.03 22.18 -12.74
C SER A 499 -3.30 22.42 -14.07
N ILE A 500 -2.43 23.43 -14.13
CA ILE A 500 -1.66 23.84 -15.32
C ILE A 500 -0.34 23.07 -15.46
N ILE A 501 0.07 22.30 -14.47
CA ILE A 501 1.22 21.40 -14.60
C ILE A 501 0.79 20.08 -15.27
N SER A 502 1.55 19.60 -16.27
CA SER A 502 1.30 18.31 -16.94
C SER A 502 1.71 17.16 -16.02
N GLY A 503 0.84 16.18 -15.83
CA GLY A 503 1.11 15.01 -14.99
C GLY A 503 2.18 14.06 -15.57
N TRP A 504 2.62 13.06 -14.79
CA TRP A 504 3.65 12.10 -15.20
C TRP A 504 3.42 11.48 -16.57
N LYS A 505 2.22 10.96 -16.80
CA LYS A 505 1.86 10.23 -18.03
C LYS A 505 1.24 11.13 -19.09
N ASP A 506 0.94 12.38 -18.74
CA ASP A 506 0.33 13.34 -19.66
C ASP A 506 1.40 13.91 -20.60
N PRO A 507 1.39 13.58 -21.90
CA PRO A 507 2.36 14.11 -22.84
C PRO A 507 2.01 15.53 -23.31
N SER A 508 0.85 16.08 -22.96
CA SER A 508 0.41 17.39 -23.42
C SER A 508 1.26 18.52 -22.82
N ILE A 509 1.38 19.61 -23.54
CA ILE A 509 1.93 20.84 -23.01
C ILE A 509 0.75 21.70 -22.54
N LYS A 510 0.61 21.84 -21.22
CA LYS A 510 -0.32 22.77 -20.62
C LYS A 510 0.35 24.14 -20.53
N VAL A 511 -0.38 25.18 -20.91
CA VAL A 511 0.13 26.57 -20.92
C VAL A 511 -0.74 27.40 -20.00
N GLY A 512 -0.13 28.05 -19.03
CA GLY A 512 -0.76 29.03 -18.15
C GLY A 512 -0.20 30.46 -18.39
N TYR A 513 -0.98 31.46 -18.05
CA TYR A 513 -0.59 32.87 -18.16
C TYR A 513 -0.79 33.54 -16.80
N TYR A 514 0.29 34.16 -16.29
CA TYR A 514 0.36 34.75 -14.96
C TYR A 514 1.09 36.12 -15.06
N GLY A 515 1.20 36.83 -13.95
CA GLY A 515 1.71 38.18 -13.95
C GLY A 515 0.70 39.19 -14.54
N ASP A 516 1.16 40.13 -15.29
CA ASP A 516 0.31 40.98 -16.13
C ASP A 516 0.09 40.27 -17.48
N VAL A 517 -1.07 39.66 -17.64
CA VAL A 517 -1.37 38.77 -18.78
C VAL A 517 -1.44 39.54 -20.12
N ASP A 518 -1.66 40.83 -20.09
CA ASP A 518 -1.76 41.71 -21.27
C ASP A 518 -0.41 42.32 -21.62
N ALA A 519 0.61 42.15 -20.80
CA ALA A 519 1.94 42.70 -21.03
C ALA A 519 2.61 42.09 -22.26
N THR A 520 3.39 42.93 -22.95
CA THR A 520 4.20 42.54 -24.11
C THR A 520 5.53 41.90 -23.71
N ARG A 521 6.09 42.30 -22.55
CA ARG A 521 7.28 41.66 -21.98
C ARG A 521 6.94 40.30 -21.42
N THR A 522 7.78 39.30 -21.68
CA THR A 522 7.44 37.89 -21.40
C THR A 522 8.58 37.12 -20.73
N ILE A 523 8.25 36.36 -19.70
CA ILE A 523 9.13 35.34 -19.12
C ILE A 523 8.44 33.99 -19.30
N ALA A 524 9.11 33.02 -19.91
CA ALA A 524 8.64 31.62 -19.93
C ALA A 524 9.20 30.87 -18.71
N LEU A 525 8.34 30.45 -17.82
CA LEU A 525 8.70 29.54 -16.71
C LEU A 525 8.63 28.10 -17.19
N VAL A 526 9.78 27.42 -17.20
CA VAL A 526 9.92 26.11 -17.87
C VAL A 526 10.59 25.10 -16.95
N GLY A 527 10.05 23.91 -16.84
CA GLY A 527 10.68 22.80 -16.11
C GLY A 527 9.73 21.94 -15.31
N GLY A 528 10.24 21.34 -14.23
CA GLY A 528 9.50 20.53 -13.29
C GLY A 528 8.88 21.36 -12.17
N SER A 529 8.40 20.67 -11.13
CA SER A 529 7.84 21.29 -9.93
C SER A 529 8.81 22.22 -9.19
N HIS A 530 10.12 22.01 -9.31
CA HIS A 530 11.15 22.91 -8.76
C HIS A 530 11.31 24.22 -9.53
N ALA A 531 10.94 24.27 -10.81
CA ALA A 531 10.74 25.51 -11.52
C ALA A 531 9.38 26.13 -11.15
N GLU A 532 8.34 25.30 -11.04
CA GLU A 532 6.98 25.72 -10.70
C GLU A 532 6.91 26.53 -9.42
N GLN A 533 7.59 26.13 -8.35
CA GLN A 533 7.52 26.81 -7.05
C GLN A 533 7.81 28.32 -7.11
N TRP A 534 8.60 28.77 -8.09
CA TRP A 534 8.96 30.18 -8.27
C TRP A 534 7.86 31.02 -8.90
N ILE A 535 6.79 30.39 -9.43
CA ILE A 535 5.65 31.14 -9.99
C ILE A 535 5.01 32.08 -8.96
N THR A 536 5.06 31.72 -7.68
CA THR A 536 4.54 32.52 -6.57
C THR A 536 5.19 33.90 -6.56
N ALA A 537 6.50 33.98 -6.73
CA ALA A 537 7.21 35.26 -6.83
C ALA A 537 7.04 35.92 -8.20
N LEU A 538 7.20 35.16 -9.28
CA LEU A 538 7.14 35.70 -10.65
C LEU A 538 5.77 36.29 -10.99
N ASN A 539 4.68 35.67 -10.50
CA ASN A 539 3.32 36.19 -10.68
C ASN A 539 3.14 37.59 -10.03
N ASP A 540 3.59 37.72 -8.79
CA ASP A 540 3.43 38.96 -8.03
C ASP A 540 4.33 40.08 -8.60
N ILE A 541 5.57 39.78 -8.99
CA ILE A 541 6.49 40.72 -9.59
C ILE A 541 5.99 41.09 -10.99
N GLY A 542 5.48 40.14 -11.77
CA GLY A 542 4.92 40.39 -13.10
C GLY A 542 3.75 41.36 -13.10
N LYS A 543 2.85 41.27 -12.13
CA LYS A 543 1.74 42.21 -11.93
C LYS A 543 2.23 43.60 -11.58
N ARG A 544 3.31 43.74 -10.81
CA ARG A 544 3.85 45.02 -10.38
C ARG A 544 4.68 45.73 -11.47
N HIS A 545 5.36 44.94 -12.31
CA HIS A 545 6.32 45.46 -13.29
C HIS A 545 5.94 45.19 -14.74
N ASN A 546 4.67 44.91 -15.01
CA ASN A 546 4.09 44.80 -16.36
C ASN A 546 4.83 43.79 -17.24
N PHE A 547 4.97 42.53 -16.77
CA PHE A 547 5.40 41.43 -17.61
C PHE A 547 4.53 40.20 -17.40
N ARG A 548 4.33 39.43 -18.47
CA ARG A 548 3.58 38.19 -18.46
C ARG A 548 4.51 36.99 -18.19
N VAL A 549 4.05 36.07 -17.36
CA VAL A 549 4.70 34.78 -17.15
C VAL A 549 3.90 33.71 -17.88
N THR A 550 4.52 33.06 -18.86
CA THR A 550 3.94 31.93 -19.58
C THR A 550 4.54 30.61 -19.02
N THR A 551 3.73 29.67 -18.59
CA THR A 551 4.24 28.45 -17.94
C THR A 551 4.22 27.25 -18.87
N TYR A 552 5.30 26.46 -18.84
CA TYR A 552 5.48 25.16 -19.49
C TYR A 552 6.03 24.21 -18.43
N LEU A 553 5.14 23.49 -17.75
CA LEU A 553 5.48 22.74 -16.55
C LEU A 553 5.07 21.26 -16.66
N LYS A 554 5.93 20.38 -16.16
CA LYS A 554 5.65 18.94 -16.10
C LYS A 554 6.18 18.32 -14.81
N VAL A 555 5.32 17.59 -14.09
CA VAL A 555 5.67 16.93 -12.82
C VAL A 555 6.92 16.06 -12.99
N GLY A 556 7.92 16.25 -12.11
CA GLY A 556 9.15 15.46 -12.06
C GLY A 556 10.02 15.54 -13.32
N CYS A 557 9.81 16.53 -14.19
CA CYS A 557 10.53 16.67 -15.45
C CYS A 557 11.15 18.07 -15.55
N ALA A 558 12.39 18.21 -15.13
CA ALA A 558 13.23 19.30 -15.62
C ALA A 558 13.47 19.10 -17.12
N LEU A 559 13.82 20.16 -17.86
CA LEU A 559 14.21 20.02 -19.26
C LEU A 559 15.39 19.03 -19.38
N THR A 560 15.28 18.04 -20.27
CA THR A 560 16.30 17.00 -20.45
C THR A 560 16.49 16.64 -21.92
N THR A 561 17.72 16.27 -22.27
CA THR A 561 18.07 15.67 -23.56
C THR A 561 18.18 14.14 -23.47
N GLU A 562 18.16 13.57 -22.27
CA GLU A 562 18.24 12.13 -22.06
C GLU A 562 17.03 11.41 -22.65
N HIS A 563 17.26 10.46 -23.56
CA HIS A 563 16.20 9.69 -24.19
C HIS A 563 15.41 8.86 -23.17
N VAL A 564 16.07 8.36 -22.15
CA VAL A 564 15.46 7.63 -21.03
C VAL A 564 15.85 8.31 -19.73
N PHE A 565 15.08 9.33 -19.35
CA PHE A 565 15.23 9.95 -18.05
C PHE A 565 14.80 8.98 -16.94
N THR A 566 15.58 8.90 -15.87
CA THR A 566 15.26 8.04 -14.72
C THR A 566 14.94 8.92 -13.52
N TRP A 567 13.74 8.73 -12.96
CA TRP A 567 13.30 9.44 -11.77
C TRP A 567 12.97 8.42 -10.67
N PHE A 568 13.61 8.52 -9.54
CA PHE A 568 13.49 7.53 -8.43
C PHE A 568 13.56 6.07 -8.90
N GLY A 569 14.49 5.75 -9.80
CA GLY A 569 14.69 4.40 -10.33
C GLY A 569 13.69 3.94 -11.39
N GLN A 570 12.69 4.77 -11.74
CA GLN A 570 11.71 4.47 -12.78
C GLN A 570 12.05 5.22 -14.08
N LYS A 571 11.93 4.53 -15.21
CA LYS A 571 12.14 5.11 -16.54
C LYS A 571 10.97 6.05 -16.89
N TYR A 572 11.30 7.29 -17.26
CA TYR A 572 10.34 8.35 -17.53
C TYR A 572 10.50 8.87 -18.97
N TYR A 573 10.01 8.09 -19.93
CA TYR A 573 10.12 8.40 -21.37
C TYR A 573 9.39 9.68 -21.76
N GLN A 574 8.26 9.98 -21.14
CA GLN A 574 7.43 11.14 -21.44
C GLN A 574 8.12 12.47 -21.12
N CYS A 575 9.16 12.48 -20.28
CA CYS A 575 9.90 13.68 -19.97
C CYS A 575 10.73 14.17 -21.17
N ASN A 576 11.43 13.28 -21.87
CA ASN A 576 12.22 13.64 -23.05
C ASN A 576 11.33 14.16 -24.19
N ASP A 577 10.26 13.43 -24.51
CA ASP A 577 9.32 13.83 -25.57
C ASP A 577 8.69 15.21 -25.28
N TRP A 578 8.32 15.43 -24.02
CA TRP A 578 7.78 16.71 -23.58
C TRP A 578 8.82 17.82 -23.67
N SER A 579 10.05 17.58 -23.20
CA SER A 579 11.15 18.54 -23.26
C SER A 579 11.45 18.99 -24.68
N ASN A 580 11.55 18.07 -25.65
CA ASN A 580 11.78 18.39 -27.04
C ASN A 580 10.65 19.29 -27.61
N ARG A 581 9.39 18.93 -27.37
CA ARG A 581 8.24 19.72 -27.83
C ARG A 581 8.15 21.09 -27.17
N VAL A 582 8.52 21.21 -25.90
CA VAL A 582 8.60 22.52 -25.22
C VAL A 582 9.71 23.37 -25.83
N MET A 583 10.87 22.79 -26.12
CA MET A 583 11.97 23.50 -26.80
C MET A 583 11.56 24.01 -28.18
N GLU A 584 10.79 23.23 -28.94
CA GLU A 584 10.21 23.69 -30.23
C GLU A 584 9.18 24.78 -30.01
N ARG A 585 8.33 24.66 -29.02
CA ARG A 585 7.33 25.66 -28.68
C ARG A 585 7.96 27.00 -28.29
N LEU A 586 9.01 26.99 -27.47
CA LEU A 586 9.77 28.19 -27.09
C LEU A 586 10.41 28.89 -28.30
N ALA A 587 10.84 28.15 -29.34
CA ALA A 587 11.37 28.73 -30.58
C ALA A 587 10.29 29.48 -31.39
N VAL A 588 9.03 29.10 -31.25
CA VAL A 588 7.87 29.78 -31.88
C VAL A 588 7.41 30.95 -31.03
N ASP A 589 7.23 30.76 -29.73
CA ASP A 589 6.68 31.76 -28.80
C ASP A 589 7.65 32.90 -28.49
N LYS A 590 8.96 32.65 -28.63
CA LYS A 590 10.07 33.62 -28.50
C LYS A 590 9.94 34.54 -27.27
N PRO A 591 9.88 33.98 -26.05
CA PRO A 591 9.82 34.83 -24.87
C PRO A 591 11.10 35.65 -24.73
N ASP A 592 11.01 36.82 -24.09
CA ASP A 592 12.19 37.66 -23.84
C ASP A 592 13.20 36.94 -22.95
N TYR A 593 12.72 36.19 -21.95
CA TYR A 593 13.52 35.37 -21.08
C TYR A 593 12.87 33.98 -20.84
N VAL A 594 13.71 32.99 -20.64
CA VAL A 594 13.31 31.68 -20.06
C VAL A 594 13.78 31.63 -18.63
N PHE A 595 12.91 31.27 -17.70
CA PHE A 595 13.25 31.05 -16.30
C PHE A 595 13.17 29.51 -16.03
N THR A 596 14.26 28.94 -15.53
CA THR A 596 14.34 27.47 -15.28
C THR A 596 15.34 27.16 -14.17
N THR A 597 15.27 25.95 -13.59
CA THR A 597 16.30 25.47 -12.64
C THR A 597 17.62 25.25 -13.36
N SER A 598 18.73 25.64 -12.71
CA SER A 598 20.09 25.52 -13.27
C SER A 598 20.92 24.40 -12.66
N THR A 599 20.54 23.90 -11.48
CA THR A 599 21.23 22.79 -10.81
C THR A 599 20.26 21.68 -10.46
N ARG A 600 20.79 20.54 -10.02
CA ARG A 600 20.05 19.40 -9.50
C ARG A 600 20.65 19.00 -8.16
N PRO A 601 19.81 18.64 -7.16
CA PRO A 601 20.29 18.17 -5.88
C PRO A 601 21.05 16.82 -6.02
N PRO A 602 21.87 16.46 -5.01
CA PRO A 602 22.63 15.23 -5.03
C PRO A 602 21.71 13.99 -5.09
N GLN A 603 22.17 12.95 -5.78
CA GLN A 603 21.47 11.66 -5.86
C GLN A 603 22.23 10.58 -5.10
N GLY A 604 21.51 9.76 -4.34
CA GLY A 604 22.12 8.64 -3.60
C GLY A 604 23.11 9.11 -2.53
N SER A 605 24.38 8.69 -2.64
CA SER A 605 25.45 9.05 -1.70
C SER A 605 26.23 10.31 -2.07
N GLU A 606 25.87 10.99 -3.15
CA GLU A 606 26.50 12.25 -3.58
C GLU A 606 26.25 13.36 -2.54
N LYS A 607 27.14 14.36 -2.54
CA LYS A 607 27.02 15.55 -1.69
C LYS A 607 27.08 16.81 -2.56
N GLY A 608 26.22 17.76 -2.18
CA GLY A 608 26.09 19.00 -2.89
C GLY A 608 25.36 18.87 -4.22
N ASP A 609 24.71 19.92 -4.64
CA ASP A 609 24.06 20.02 -5.94
C ASP A 609 25.08 20.09 -7.09
N ASN A 610 24.66 19.76 -8.29
CA ASN A 610 25.48 19.74 -9.49
C ASN A 610 24.71 20.19 -10.72
N VAL A 611 25.43 20.42 -11.84
CA VAL A 611 24.83 20.67 -13.15
C VAL A 611 24.98 19.40 -14.00
N PRO A 612 23.92 18.63 -14.19
CA PRO A 612 23.96 17.41 -15.01
C PRO A 612 24.34 17.71 -16.47
N LYS A 613 24.80 16.68 -17.17
CA LYS A 613 25.17 16.79 -18.57
C LYS A 613 24.01 17.24 -19.46
N ASP A 614 22.84 16.70 -19.26
CA ASP A 614 21.62 17.04 -20.00
C ASP A 614 21.20 18.51 -19.79
N TYR A 615 21.44 19.08 -18.60
CA TYR A 615 21.21 20.50 -18.36
C TYR A 615 22.17 21.37 -19.20
N LYS A 616 23.45 21.03 -19.23
CA LYS A 616 24.43 21.75 -20.07
C LYS A 616 24.07 21.67 -21.55
N GLU A 617 23.56 20.55 -22.02
CA GLU A 617 23.08 20.39 -23.40
C GLU A 617 21.84 21.26 -23.67
N ILE A 618 20.92 21.42 -22.72
CA ILE A 618 19.79 22.34 -22.82
C ILE A 618 20.27 23.79 -22.82
N PHE A 619 21.23 24.15 -21.96
CA PHE A 619 21.83 25.51 -21.94
C PHE A 619 22.50 25.83 -23.26
N ALA A 620 23.23 24.90 -23.86
CA ALA A 620 23.82 25.04 -25.19
C ALA A 620 22.73 25.29 -26.26
N ARG A 621 21.62 24.55 -26.23
CA ARG A 621 20.50 24.80 -27.18
C ARG A 621 19.90 26.17 -27.01
N PHE A 622 19.78 26.72 -25.80
CA PHE A 622 19.32 28.09 -25.56
C PHE A 622 20.35 29.11 -26.07
N ARG A 623 21.64 28.92 -25.80
CA ARG A 623 22.72 29.76 -26.30
C ARG A 623 22.73 29.80 -27.84
N ASP A 624 22.68 28.67 -28.49
CA ASP A 624 22.75 28.53 -29.94
C ASP A 624 21.52 29.19 -30.64
N ARG A 625 20.42 29.36 -29.92
CA ARG A 625 19.20 30.07 -30.34
C ARG A 625 19.20 31.56 -29.98
N GLY A 626 20.21 32.04 -29.27
CA GLY A 626 20.24 33.42 -28.77
C GLY A 626 19.19 33.67 -27.69
N GLN A 627 18.63 32.63 -27.06
CA GLN A 627 17.60 32.76 -26.04
C GLN A 627 18.23 33.22 -24.72
N LYS A 628 17.73 34.32 -24.14
CA LYS A 628 18.15 34.76 -22.79
C LYS A 628 17.52 33.86 -21.73
N VAL A 629 18.31 33.46 -20.74
CA VAL A 629 17.88 32.52 -19.69
C VAL A 629 18.19 33.11 -18.30
N ILE A 630 17.27 32.93 -17.38
CA ILE A 630 17.47 33.13 -15.95
C ILE A 630 17.46 31.76 -15.34
N GLY A 631 18.63 31.29 -14.95
CA GLY A 631 18.85 29.99 -14.31
C GLY A 631 18.84 30.15 -12.79
N ILE A 632 17.92 29.48 -12.11
CA ILE A 632 17.90 29.50 -10.64
C ILE A 632 18.50 28.24 -10.07
N ARG A 633 19.42 28.39 -9.12
CA ARG A 633 19.94 27.28 -8.31
C ARG A 633 18.80 26.59 -7.58
N ASP A 634 18.75 25.26 -7.63
CA ASP A 634 17.71 24.50 -6.92
C ASP A 634 17.85 24.65 -5.40
N ASN A 635 16.75 24.51 -4.68
CA ASN A 635 16.74 24.60 -3.22
C ASN A 635 17.32 23.34 -2.57
N PRO A 636 17.75 23.40 -1.30
CA PRO A 636 18.17 22.21 -0.56
C PRO A 636 17.01 21.21 -0.41
N TRP A 637 17.30 19.92 -0.63
CA TRP A 637 16.35 18.84 -0.41
C TRP A 637 16.60 18.18 0.94
N SER A 638 15.54 17.99 1.71
CA SER A 638 15.65 17.26 2.97
C SER A 638 15.89 15.77 2.68
N THR A 639 16.97 15.24 3.26
CA THR A 639 17.29 13.82 3.23
C THR A 639 16.93 13.13 4.55
N GLY A 640 16.16 13.82 5.40
CA GLY A 640 15.69 13.30 6.68
C GLY A 640 14.73 12.14 6.52
N LYS A 641 14.62 11.31 7.56
CA LYS A 641 13.72 10.14 7.59
C LYS A 641 12.24 10.51 7.65
N LEU A 642 11.94 11.70 8.13
CA LEU A 642 10.60 12.28 8.11
C LEU A 642 10.62 13.52 7.22
N LYS A 643 9.50 13.81 6.60
CA LYS A 643 9.29 15.12 5.97
C LYS A 643 9.49 16.21 7.01
N PRO A 644 10.09 17.36 6.68
CA PRO A 644 10.24 18.45 7.63
C PRO A 644 8.96 18.83 8.38
N PRO A 645 7.77 18.91 7.73
CA PRO A 645 6.51 19.12 8.45
C PRO A 645 6.18 18.01 9.45
N GLU A 646 6.36 16.75 9.08
CA GLU A 646 6.09 15.60 9.97
C GLU A 646 7.07 15.57 11.16
N CYS A 647 8.34 15.91 10.90
CA CYS A 647 9.35 16.05 11.94
C CYS A 647 8.96 17.11 12.98
N LEU A 648 8.51 18.28 12.53
CA LEU A 648 8.03 19.36 13.40
C LEU A 648 6.75 18.96 14.15
N ALA A 649 5.80 18.34 13.47
CA ALA A 649 4.55 17.85 14.07
C ALA A 649 4.79 16.76 15.13
N SER A 650 5.93 16.06 15.08
CA SER A 650 6.38 15.14 16.14
C SER A 650 6.98 15.83 17.37
N GLY A 651 6.94 17.17 17.45
CA GLY A 651 7.45 17.97 18.56
C GLY A 651 8.97 18.20 18.55
N ARG A 652 9.64 17.91 17.44
CA ARG A 652 11.08 18.17 17.29
C ARG A 652 11.35 19.62 16.94
N LYS A 653 12.56 20.06 17.26
CA LYS A 653 13.00 21.43 16.97
C LYS A 653 13.30 21.62 15.48
N PRO A 654 13.10 22.83 14.93
CA PRO A 654 13.38 23.15 13.52
C PRO A 654 14.82 22.80 13.10
N GLU A 655 15.80 22.96 14.02
CA GLU A 655 17.22 22.76 13.78
C GLU A 655 17.60 21.27 13.54
N VAL A 656 16.70 20.33 13.84
CA VAL A 656 16.93 18.89 13.58
C VAL A 656 15.99 18.32 12.51
N CYS A 657 15.07 19.15 11.99
CA CYS A 657 14.09 18.76 11.00
C CYS A 657 14.46 19.20 9.56
N GLY A 658 15.65 19.72 9.36
CA GLY A 658 16.18 20.14 8.08
C GLY A 658 17.30 19.22 7.55
N VAL A 659 18.26 19.80 6.85
CA VAL A 659 19.37 19.08 6.23
C VAL A 659 20.69 19.86 6.40
N SER A 660 21.81 19.13 6.50
CA SER A 660 23.16 19.74 6.50
C SER A 660 23.38 20.47 5.16
N ARG A 661 23.82 21.73 5.23
CA ARG A 661 24.14 22.54 4.04
C ARG A 661 25.14 21.81 3.15
N ALA A 662 26.22 21.30 3.72
CA ALA A 662 27.27 20.59 2.98
C ALA A 662 26.80 19.28 2.33
N GLN A 663 25.69 18.69 2.82
CA GLN A 663 25.10 17.51 2.20
C GLN A 663 24.21 17.88 1.02
N ALA A 664 23.41 18.94 1.16
CA ALA A 664 22.43 19.32 0.16
C ALA A 664 23.00 20.22 -0.95
N MET A 665 23.93 21.14 -0.59
CA MET A 665 24.40 22.22 -1.45
C MET A 665 25.92 22.16 -1.62
N ALA A 666 26.40 22.37 -2.85
CA ALA A 666 27.82 22.62 -3.12
C ALA A 666 28.25 23.96 -2.47
N PRO A 667 29.53 24.15 -2.10
CA PRO A 667 29.98 25.38 -1.44
C PRO A 667 29.71 26.65 -2.22
N THR A 668 29.74 26.57 -3.55
CA THR A 668 29.40 27.66 -4.48
C THR A 668 28.41 27.13 -5.51
N ASP A 669 27.63 28.00 -6.13
CA ASP A 669 26.72 27.60 -7.20
C ASP A 669 27.47 26.99 -8.38
N PRO A 670 27.29 25.67 -8.65
CA PRO A 670 28.01 25.00 -9.75
C PRO A 670 27.56 25.48 -11.13
N ALA A 671 26.37 26.07 -11.26
CA ALA A 671 25.91 26.64 -12.52
C ALA A 671 26.56 28.00 -12.80
N ALA A 672 26.75 28.83 -11.78
CA ALA A 672 27.44 30.12 -11.92
C ALA A 672 28.88 29.97 -12.44
N ALA A 673 29.53 28.84 -12.14
CA ALA A 673 30.86 28.52 -12.68
C ALA A 673 30.88 28.32 -14.20
N LEU A 674 29.71 28.21 -14.85
CA LEU A 674 29.55 28.05 -16.30
C LEU A 674 29.18 29.36 -17.01
N ALA A 675 29.23 30.50 -16.33
CA ALA A 675 28.82 31.82 -16.90
C ALA A 675 29.58 32.20 -18.16
N ASP A 676 30.88 31.88 -18.23
CA ASP A 676 31.71 32.15 -19.43
C ASP A 676 31.32 31.24 -20.61
N GLU A 677 30.87 30.03 -20.36
CA GLU A 677 30.40 29.05 -21.36
C GLU A 677 29.00 29.45 -21.89
N PHE A 678 28.16 30.02 -21.02
CA PHE A 678 26.76 30.36 -21.31
C PHE A 678 26.49 31.87 -21.04
N PRO A 679 27.06 32.78 -21.83
CA PRO A 679 26.91 34.22 -21.58
C PRO A 679 25.48 34.76 -21.80
N ASN A 680 24.58 33.97 -22.36
CA ASN A 680 23.15 34.25 -22.48
C ASN A 680 22.36 33.91 -21.19
N MET A 681 23.03 33.42 -20.14
CA MET A 681 22.41 33.01 -18.88
C MET A 681 22.79 33.98 -17.74
N THR A 682 21.81 34.29 -16.92
CA THR A 682 22.01 34.92 -15.60
C THR A 682 21.66 33.89 -14.52
N PHE A 683 22.56 33.63 -13.58
CA PHE A 683 22.37 32.64 -12.52
C PHE A 683 21.95 33.35 -11.23
N LEU A 684 20.89 32.80 -10.58
CA LEU A 684 20.36 33.26 -9.30
C LEU A 684 20.55 32.17 -8.24
N ASP A 685 21.03 32.57 -7.08
CA ASP A 685 21.27 31.69 -5.94
C ASP A 685 20.66 32.30 -4.67
N TYR A 686 19.72 31.57 -4.05
CA TYR A 686 19.09 31.96 -2.78
C TYR A 686 19.42 30.97 -1.67
N THR A 687 20.50 30.21 -1.78
CA THR A 687 20.97 29.24 -0.74
C THR A 687 21.12 29.92 0.61
N ASP A 688 21.69 31.13 0.65
CA ASP A 688 21.89 31.90 1.88
C ASP A 688 20.59 32.48 2.47
N ALA A 689 19.47 32.42 1.76
CA ALA A 689 18.16 32.70 2.31
C ALA A 689 17.53 31.50 3.01
N MET A 690 18.02 30.29 2.71
CA MET A 690 17.47 29.01 3.14
C MET A 690 18.34 28.30 4.18
N CYS A 691 19.62 28.57 4.18
CA CYS A 691 20.62 27.89 5.00
C CYS A 691 21.50 28.89 5.73
N ASP A 692 21.88 28.60 6.98
CA ASP A 692 23.03 29.21 7.61
C ASP A 692 24.34 28.58 7.07
N ASP A 693 25.49 28.89 7.69
CA ASP A 693 26.78 28.37 7.23
C ASP A 693 26.88 26.84 7.23
N THR A 694 26.07 26.14 8.03
CA THR A 694 26.19 24.70 8.31
C THR A 694 24.94 23.90 8.01
N TYR A 695 23.78 24.52 8.11
CA TYR A 695 22.49 23.82 8.13
C TYR A 695 21.38 24.59 7.44
N CYS A 696 20.44 23.88 6.86
CA CYS A 696 19.23 24.41 6.28
C CYS A 696 18.06 23.94 7.16
N PRO A 697 17.56 24.77 8.10
CA PRO A 697 16.53 24.39 9.06
C PRO A 697 15.15 24.30 8.43
N ALA A 698 14.24 23.54 9.02
CA ALA A 698 12.87 23.40 8.53
C ALA A 698 12.06 24.71 8.64
N VAL A 699 12.44 25.60 9.53
CA VAL A 699 11.80 26.91 9.73
C VAL A 699 12.84 28.01 9.64
N VAL A 700 12.65 28.98 8.78
CA VAL A 700 13.49 30.14 8.61
C VAL A 700 12.64 31.40 8.81
N GLY A 701 13.06 32.29 9.71
CA GLY A 701 12.33 33.53 9.97
C GLY A 701 10.84 33.33 10.24
N ASN A 702 10.52 32.35 11.09
CA ASN A 702 9.15 31.95 11.47
C ASN A 702 8.29 31.42 10.32
N ILE A 703 8.88 31.11 9.13
CA ILE A 703 8.17 30.47 8.02
C ILE A 703 8.69 29.05 7.82
N LEU A 704 7.77 28.08 7.73
CA LEU A 704 8.08 26.70 7.42
C LEU A 704 8.50 26.60 5.96
N MET A 705 9.77 26.22 5.73
CA MET A 705 10.41 26.34 4.42
C MET A 705 9.88 25.33 3.41
N TRP A 706 9.67 24.07 3.79
CA TRP A 706 9.20 23.02 2.88
C TRP A 706 7.77 22.60 3.19
N HIS A 707 6.99 22.35 2.17
CA HIS A 707 5.68 21.74 2.34
C HIS A 707 5.71 20.19 2.26
N ASP A 708 6.81 19.62 1.78
CA ASP A 708 7.10 18.18 1.74
C ASP A 708 8.59 17.90 2.00
N TYR A 709 9.22 16.92 1.34
CA TYR A 709 10.66 16.62 1.47
C TYR A 709 11.56 17.65 0.80
N HIS A 710 11.14 18.28 -0.29
CA HIS A 710 12.03 19.02 -1.17
C HIS A 710 11.42 20.26 -1.81
N HIS A 711 10.10 20.39 -1.85
CA HIS A 711 9.47 21.59 -2.42
C HIS A 711 9.34 22.71 -1.39
N LEU A 712 9.68 23.91 -1.77
CA LEU A 712 9.46 25.10 -0.96
C LEU A 712 7.97 25.38 -0.81
N SER A 713 7.54 25.81 0.38
CA SER A 713 6.21 26.34 0.57
C SER A 713 6.01 27.64 -0.20
N ALA A 714 4.83 27.85 -0.78
CA ALA A 714 4.54 29.10 -1.49
C ALA A 714 4.71 30.34 -0.58
N THR A 715 4.40 30.17 0.71
CA THR A 715 4.61 31.20 1.73
C THR A 715 6.09 31.54 1.92
N PHE A 716 6.98 30.55 1.90
CA PHE A 716 8.41 30.82 1.99
C PHE A 716 8.92 31.55 0.74
N VAL A 717 8.54 31.08 -0.46
CA VAL A 717 8.90 31.77 -1.73
C VAL A 717 8.41 33.20 -1.74
N ARG A 718 7.21 33.47 -1.20
CA ARG A 718 6.66 34.81 -1.07
C ARG A 718 7.58 35.73 -0.23
N SER A 719 8.23 35.20 0.81
CA SER A 719 9.17 35.97 1.63
C SER A 719 10.44 36.42 0.88
N LEU A 720 10.79 35.71 -0.21
CA LEU A 720 11.94 36.00 -1.07
C LEU A 720 11.65 37.03 -2.17
N ILE A 721 10.40 37.42 -2.37
CA ILE A 721 9.99 38.36 -3.46
C ILE A 721 10.90 39.59 -3.53
N PRO A 722 11.23 40.30 -2.42
CA PRO A 722 12.07 41.53 -2.56
C PRO A 722 13.47 41.25 -3.10
N ALA A 723 14.06 40.07 -2.78
CA ALA A 723 15.37 39.70 -3.31
C ALA A 723 15.29 39.28 -4.78
N ILE A 724 14.28 38.47 -5.12
CA ILE A 724 14.05 38.02 -6.51
C ILE A 724 13.73 39.21 -7.41
N GLU A 725 12.93 40.17 -6.94
CA GLU A 725 12.57 41.38 -7.66
C GLU A 725 13.79 42.26 -8.01
N ALA A 726 14.69 42.42 -7.03
CA ALA A 726 15.93 43.16 -7.23
C ALA A 726 16.86 42.49 -8.25
N ASP A 727 16.96 41.17 -8.20
CA ASP A 727 17.81 40.41 -9.12
C ASP A 727 17.20 40.32 -10.53
N LEU A 728 15.87 40.19 -10.64
CA LEU A 728 15.18 40.29 -11.93
C LEU A 728 15.35 41.68 -12.57
N GLN A 729 15.32 42.74 -11.76
CA GLN A 729 15.60 44.09 -12.25
C GLN A 729 16.99 44.19 -12.88
N LYS A 730 18.02 43.63 -12.17
CA LYS A 730 19.40 43.60 -12.71
C LYS A 730 19.49 42.74 -13.96
N ALA A 731 18.85 41.58 -13.99
CA ALA A 731 18.93 40.63 -15.10
C ALA A 731 18.22 41.14 -16.36
N THR A 732 17.09 41.84 -16.20
CA THR A 732 16.23 42.26 -17.33
C THR A 732 16.42 43.72 -17.72
N GLY A 733 16.71 44.57 -16.76
CA GLY A 733 16.74 46.03 -16.97
C GLY A 733 15.37 46.63 -17.30
N TRP A 734 14.28 46.00 -16.91
CA TRP A 734 12.94 46.41 -17.31
C TRP A 734 12.36 47.51 -16.46
N TRP A 735 12.81 47.73 -15.24
CA TRP A 735 12.39 48.77 -14.30
C TRP A 735 13.54 49.32 -13.45
#